data_1bd2cdedf57e79a1322cc57af5376074
#
_entry.id   1bd2cdedf57e79a1322cc57af5376074
#
_cell.length_a   1.000
_cell.length_b   1.000
_cell.length_c   1.000
_cell.angle_alpha   90.00
_cell.angle_beta   90.00
_cell.angle_gamma   90.00
#
_symmetry.space_group_name_H-M   'P 1'
#
loop_
_entity.id
_entity.type
_entity.pdbx_description
1 polymer ?
#
loop_
_entity_poly.entity_id
_entity_poly.type
_entity_poly.pdbx_seq_one_letter_code
_entity_poly.pdbx_strand_id
1 'polypeptide(L)'
;MQPEHYDFADTVFLPVTLEVCQGLLEDASGLEGLSDPELAAVLVIQNLSQAREQVLDPAAAEKVLARLLQWSVRGPHAPGVGLGSEARRLFDARKLYFGLEVIKGSRLQLLGAEEVAQREYLLADGTWDMRFRSLRHPRHNPFSQQAITGFNKERWLTREQDKLLRVLRANPDEDLHVQGYAGIGKSYLLGALIDCLPRGRVLALARTPGKLDALRRRIGKGSKAGKTFAEFAQALLSVPGRPAARASARLPGKRAVAETLNILGFRQYDGEKTLDICLELLKNYCESRDHSLTVRHLPHFAQALSRLDSQVLLEYASRLWTYLQDNPAWDRQTGFPTLLLLKRASLAGHSVPSRYSHVIVDESQDMPGPLMQIIERGRQVLITLGDEYQRADGPGLRRARQVRQRDIAFSVRCGPKVERLINPLIGVHSQKSKLAFEGAGSVDVGIEHYPLDFVPPQGCVVLTASPWDSMKWAMQLADNQCRVGFSDNFGMQRFMSSAVQLFRADLYGAGSDGQDTHAYFAHALNWRQVQEDNRFDESFLWVEARLQDGFRIAELNALSARFSNEPDSLLLMPAQEAGGQEFDHVLLTQELMALNPFKDAYAFDNRVCAVYIALSRARRHLYLPYDVDEWVAYHKGQKFRESHGY
;
A
#
# COMPACT_ATOMS: atom_id res chain seq x y z
N MET A 1 -11.44 -1.00 -4.57
CA MET A 1 -11.91 -1.28 -5.95
C MET A 1 -11.30 -0.28 -6.90
N GLN A 2 -11.09 -0.66 -8.15
CA GLN A 2 -10.57 0.24 -9.18
C GLN A 2 -11.73 0.78 -10.01
N PRO A 3 -11.62 1.98 -10.63
CA PRO A 3 -12.68 2.54 -11.47
C PRO A 3 -13.18 1.60 -12.56
N GLU A 4 -12.31 0.73 -13.09
CA GLU A 4 -12.65 -0.26 -14.10
C GLU A 4 -13.68 -1.30 -13.63
N HIS A 5 -13.87 -1.46 -12.32
CA HIS A 5 -14.86 -2.35 -11.73
C HIS A 5 -16.23 -1.70 -11.55
N TYR A 6 -16.33 -0.39 -11.79
CA TYR A 6 -17.60 0.31 -11.77
C TYR A 6 -18.12 0.48 -13.19
N ASP A 7 -19.34 0.04 -13.41
CA ASP A 7 -20.05 0.30 -14.65
C ASP A 7 -20.88 1.56 -14.53
N PHE A 8 -20.47 2.57 -15.23
CA PHE A 8 -21.07 3.89 -15.14
C PHE A 8 -22.30 4.07 -16.04
N ALA A 9 -22.46 3.20 -17.04
CA ALA A 9 -23.47 3.45 -18.08
C ALA A 9 -24.76 2.67 -17.86
N ASP A 10 -24.72 1.44 -17.34
CA ASP A 10 -25.80 0.48 -17.54
C ASP A 10 -26.25 -0.30 -16.30
N THR A 11 -25.83 0.06 -15.09
CA THR A 11 -26.30 -0.61 -13.86
C THR A 11 -27.78 -0.31 -13.65
N VAL A 12 -28.61 -1.33 -13.64
CA VAL A 12 -30.05 -1.24 -13.37
C VAL A 12 -30.37 -1.83 -12.02
N PHE A 13 -31.20 -1.14 -11.26
CA PHE A 13 -31.58 -1.53 -9.91
C PHE A 13 -32.99 -2.15 -9.91
N LEU A 14 -33.08 -3.36 -9.37
CA LEU A 14 -34.35 -4.09 -9.27
C LEU A 14 -34.94 -3.89 -7.87
N PRO A 15 -36.18 -3.40 -7.74
CA PRO A 15 -36.78 -3.04 -6.46
C PRO A 15 -37.29 -4.27 -5.68
N VAL A 16 -36.41 -5.19 -5.38
CA VAL A 16 -36.66 -6.35 -4.54
C VAL A 16 -35.37 -6.72 -3.79
N THR A 17 -35.48 -7.25 -2.59
CA THR A 17 -34.33 -7.68 -1.77
C THR A 17 -33.92 -9.11 -2.06
N LEU A 18 -32.67 -9.45 -1.73
CA LEU A 18 -32.20 -10.84 -1.82
C LEU A 18 -32.94 -11.76 -0.87
N GLU A 19 -33.24 -11.28 0.34
CA GLU A 19 -33.99 -12.06 1.36
C GLU A 19 -35.39 -12.41 0.86
N VAL A 20 -36.09 -11.46 0.24
CA VAL A 20 -37.41 -11.72 -0.36
C VAL A 20 -37.30 -12.78 -1.46
N CYS A 21 -36.35 -12.64 -2.36
CA CYS A 21 -36.13 -13.62 -3.42
C CYS A 21 -35.79 -15.02 -2.88
N GLN A 22 -34.97 -15.11 -1.83
CA GLN A 22 -34.64 -16.39 -1.18
C GLN A 22 -35.87 -17.00 -0.48
N GLY A 23 -36.66 -16.19 0.21
CA GLY A 23 -37.92 -16.66 0.82
C GLY A 23 -38.88 -17.26 -0.21
N LEU A 24 -38.98 -16.65 -1.39
CA LEU A 24 -39.82 -17.14 -2.49
C LEU A 24 -39.33 -18.47 -3.11
N LEU A 25 -38.04 -18.79 -2.98
CA LEU A 25 -37.51 -20.10 -3.40
C LEU A 25 -37.97 -21.22 -2.45
N GLU A 26 -38.22 -20.88 -1.18
CA GLU A 26 -38.69 -21.83 -0.16
C GLU A 26 -40.21 -21.94 -0.15
N ASP A 27 -40.91 -20.80 -0.24
CA ASP A 27 -42.38 -20.74 -0.19
C ASP A 27 -42.95 -19.67 -1.14
N ALA A 28 -43.62 -20.12 -2.19
CA ALA A 28 -44.25 -19.27 -3.17
C ALA A 28 -45.44 -18.46 -2.62
N SER A 29 -45.98 -18.77 -1.46
CA SER A 29 -47.07 -18.01 -0.82
C SER A 29 -46.64 -16.59 -0.45
N GLY A 30 -45.31 -16.36 -0.27
CA GLY A 30 -44.71 -15.05 -0.06
C GLY A 30 -45.03 -14.01 -1.13
N LEU A 31 -45.45 -14.42 -2.32
CA LEU A 31 -45.89 -13.49 -3.39
C LEU A 31 -47.05 -12.60 -3.00
N GLU A 32 -47.95 -13.06 -2.11
CA GLU A 32 -49.14 -12.31 -1.68
C GLU A 32 -48.82 -11.04 -0.88
N GLY A 33 -47.64 -11.04 -0.20
CA GLY A 33 -47.18 -9.90 0.60
C GLY A 33 -46.41 -8.84 -0.16
N LEU A 34 -46.10 -9.08 -1.46
CA LEU A 34 -45.24 -8.19 -2.23
C LEU A 34 -46.01 -7.06 -2.91
N SER A 35 -45.41 -5.90 -2.96
CA SER A 35 -45.89 -4.76 -3.74
C SER A 35 -45.69 -4.99 -5.25
N ASP A 36 -46.41 -4.25 -6.07
CA ASP A 36 -46.31 -4.32 -7.53
C ASP A 36 -44.88 -4.15 -8.06
N PRO A 37 -44.06 -3.23 -7.53
CA PRO A 37 -42.64 -3.12 -7.93
C PRO A 37 -41.82 -4.38 -7.63
N GLU A 38 -42.00 -4.99 -6.47
CA GLU A 38 -41.35 -6.22 -6.09
C GLU A 38 -41.78 -7.38 -6.98
N LEU A 39 -43.06 -7.54 -7.22
CA LEU A 39 -43.60 -8.55 -8.15
C LEU A 39 -43.06 -8.37 -9.57
N ALA A 40 -43.02 -7.14 -10.06
CA ALA A 40 -42.46 -6.83 -11.38
C ALA A 40 -40.97 -7.20 -11.43
N ALA A 41 -40.20 -6.90 -10.38
CA ALA A 41 -38.79 -7.26 -10.29
C ALA A 41 -38.60 -8.78 -10.28
N VAL A 42 -39.38 -9.53 -9.50
CA VAL A 42 -39.34 -11.02 -9.47
C VAL A 42 -39.60 -11.60 -10.86
N LEU A 43 -40.62 -11.09 -11.58
CA LEU A 43 -40.90 -11.51 -12.96
C LEU A 43 -39.75 -11.18 -13.93
N VAL A 44 -39.12 -10.04 -13.78
CA VAL A 44 -37.90 -9.70 -14.55
C VAL A 44 -36.80 -10.68 -14.26
N ILE A 45 -36.47 -10.94 -12.98
CA ILE A 45 -35.40 -11.83 -12.58
C ILE A 45 -35.60 -13.24 -13.14
N GLN A 46 -36.76 -13.82 -12.98
CA GLN A 46 -37.03 -15.17 -13.49
C GLN A 46 -36.90 -15.27 -15.01
N ASN A 47 -37.18 -14.21 -15.75
CA ASN A 47 -37.01 -14.16 -17.20
C ASN A 47 -35.55 -14.09 -17.62
N LEU A 48 -34.65 -13.62 -16.76
CA LEU A 48 -33.20 -13.61 -17.03
C LEU A 48 -32.64 -15.04 -17.16
N SER A 49 -33.30 -16.04 -16.60
CA SER A 49 -32.91 -17.45 -16.75
C SER A 49 -32.89 -17.93 -18.21
N GLN A 50 -33.58 -17.23 -19.10
CA GLN A 50 -33.61 -17.51 -20.54
C GLN A 50 -32.56 -16.72 -21.34
N ALA A 51 -31.86 -15.77 -20.70
CA ALA A 51 -30.83 -14.98 -21.35
C ALA A 51 -29.60 -15.86 -21.61
N ARG A 52 -29.14 -15.91 -22.86
CA ARG A 52 -27.85 -16.51 -23.20
C ARG A 52 -26.74 -15.60 -22.65
N GLU A 53 -25.71 -16.15 -22.06
CA GLU A 53 -24.58 -15.45 -21.40
C GLU A 53 -23.98 -14.27 -22.19
N GLN A 54 -24.17 -14.24 -23.49
CA GLN A 54 -23.56 -13.24 -24.37
C GLN A 54 -24.39 -11.98 -24.64
N VAL A 55 -25.64 -11.88 -24.21
CA VAL A 55 -26.57 -10.78 -24.58
C VAL A 55 -27.46 -10.38 -23.41
N LEU A 56 -26.89 -10.17 -22.23
CA LEU A 56 -27.66 -9.54 -21.14
C LEU A 56 -27.57 -8.02 -21.27
N ASP A 57 -28.57 -7.40 -21.88
CA ASP A 57 -28.72 -5.95 -21.93
C ASP A 57 -29.52 -5.47 -20.68
N PRO A 58 -28.89 -4.83 -19.69
CA PRO A 58 -29.58 -4.28 -18.53
C PRO A 58 -30.68 -3.30 -18.88
N ALA A 59 -30.52 -2.54 -19.98
CA ALA A 59 -31.52 -1.63 -20.46
C ALA A 59 -32.77 -2.35 -20.96
N ALA A 60 -32.64 -3.57 -21.48
CA ALA A 60 -33.80 -4.39 -21.84
C ALA A 60 -34.57 -4.84 -20.58
N ALA A 61 -33.87 -5.26 -19.51
CA ALA A 61 -34.50 -5.60 -18.24
C ALA A 61 -35.24 -4.39 -17.62
N GLU A 62 -34.64 -3.19 -17.66
CA GLU A 62 -35.24 -1.95 -17.20
C GLU A 62 -36.52 -1.60 -17.99
N LYS A 63 -36.49 -1.76 -19.31
CA LYS A 63 -37.69 -1.54 -20.17
C LYS A 63 -38.82 -2.50 -19.82
N VAL A 64 -38.52 -3.78 -19.54
CA VAL A 64 -39.51 -4.75 -19.11
C VAL A 64 -40.12 -4.36 -17.77
N LEU A 65 -39.25 -4.01 -16.78
CA LEU A 65 -39.70 -3.53 -15.48
C LEU A 65 -40.61 -2.31 -15.59
N ALA A 66 -40.20 -1.29 -16.35
CA ALA A 66 -40.96 -0.09 -16.58
C ALA A 66 -42.35 -0.36 -17.24
N ARG A 67 -42.39 -1.29 -18.20
CA ARG A 67 -43.65 -1.70 -18.86
C ARG A 67 -44.59 -2.44 -17.90
N LEU A 68 -44.07 -3.34 -17.07
CA LEU A 68 -44.90 -4.04 -16.08
C LEU A 68 -45.50 -3.08 -15.07
N LEU A 69 -44.75 -2.12 -14.57
CA LEU A 69 -45.22 -1.10 -13.65
C LEU A 69 -46.23 -0.15 -14.35
N GLN A 70 -45.91 0.29 -15.55
CA GLN A 70 -46.83 1.12 -16.32
C GLN A 70 -48.17 0.41 -16.60
N TRP A 71 -48.13 -0.89 -16.93
CA TRP A 71 -49.32 -1.70 -17.11
C TRP A 71 -50.12 -1.83 -15.80
N SER A 72 -49.47 -2.10 -14.67
CA SER A 72 -50.08 -2.20 -13.34
C SER A 72 -50.83 -0.91 -12.93
N VAL A 73 -50.28 0.24 -13.26
CA VAL A 73 -50.83 1.56 -12.86
C VAL A 73 -51.92 2.07 -13.80
N ARG A 74 -51.84 1.80 -15.11
CA ARG A 74 -52.68 2.49 -16.14
C ARG A 74 -53.99 1.79 -16.53
N GLY A 75 -54.23 0.56 -16.06
CA GLY A 75 -55.38 -0.19 -16.60
C GLY A 75 -56.60 -0.24 -15.70
N PRO A 76 -57.82 -0.06 -16.23
CA PRO A 76 -58.98 -0.70 -15.65
C PRO A 76 -58.85 -2.19 -15.94
N HIS A 77 -58.22 -2.94 -15.03
CA HIS A 77 -58.04 -4.38 -15.19
C HIS A 77 -59.36 -5.08 -14.90
N ALA A 78 -59.73 -6.07 -15.71
CA ALA A 78 -60.86 -6.94 -15.39
C ALA A 78 -60.59 -7.65 -14.03
N PRO A 79 -61.62 -7.98 -13.26
CA PRO A 79 -61.43 -8.68 -11.98
C PRO A 79 -60.53 -9.92 -12.14
N GLY A 80 -59.43 -10.00 -11.36
CA GLY A 80 -58.48 -11.08 -11.44
C GLY A 80 -57.29 -10.89 -12.40
N VAL A 81 -57.18 -9.76 -13.08
CA VAL A 81 -56.10 -9.44 -14.01
C VAL A 81 -55.23 -8.32 -13.44
N GLY A 82 -54.62 -8.51 -12.29
CA GLY A 82 -53.65 -7.61 -11.72
C GLY A 82 -52.24 -8.22 -11.75
N LEU A 83 -51.20 -7.42 -11.44
CA LEU A 83 -49.82 -7.89 -11.45
C LEU A 83 -49.64 -9.07 -10.48
N GLY A 84 -50.30 -9.05 -9.30
CA GLY A 84 -50.24 -10.14 -8.35
C GLY A 84 -50.83 -11.45 -8.88
N SER A 85 -51.94 -11.41 -9.67
CA SER A 85 -52.50 -12.61 -10.28
C SER A 85 -51.64 -13.17 -11.40
N GLU A 86 -51.06 -12.30 -12.21
CA GLU A 86 -50.12 -12.70 -13.27
C GLU A 86 -48.81 -13.23 -12.68
N ALA A 87 -48.28 -12.62 -11.63
CA ALA A 87 -47.09 -13.11 -10.96
C ALA A 87 -47.30 -14.53 -10.39
N ARG A 88 -48.42 -14.80 -9.72
CA ARG A 88 -48.79 -16.15 -9.26
C ARG A 88 -48.89 -17.15 -10.40
N ARG A 89 -49.51 -16.76 -11.51
CA ARG A 89 -49.66 -17.63 -12.70
C ARG A 89 -48.35 -17.96 -13.38
N LEU A 90 -47.39 -17.02 -13.40
CA LEU A 90 -46.13 -17.13 -14.15
C LEU A 90 -44.93 -17.51 -13.27
N PHE A 91 -45.10 -17.48 -11.97
CA PHE A 91 -43.99 -17.74 -11.04
C PHE A 91 -43.45 -19.15 -11.19
N ASP A 92 -42.11 -19.24 -11.27
CA ASP A 92 -41.36 -20.47 -11.34
C ASP A 92 -40.08 -20.31 -10.50
N ALA A 93 -40.04 -21.00 -9.36
CA ALA A 93 -38.93 -20.93 -8.42
C ALA A 93 -37.59 -21.35 -9.05
N ARG A 94 -37.60 -22.33 -9.98
CA ARG A 94 -36.35 -22.73 -10.68
C ARG A 94 -35.84 -21.62 -11.58
N LYS A 95 -36.74 -20.95 -12.31
CA LYS A 95 -36.37 -19.79 -13.15
C LYS A 95 -35.86 -18.64 -12.29
N LEU A 96 -36.49 -18.38 -11.14
CA LEU A 96 -36.02 -17.38 -10.20
C LEU A 96 -34.61 -17.68 -9.70
N TYR A 97 -34.35 -18.92 -9.29
CA TYR A 97 -33.01 -19.36 -8.87
C TYR A 97 -31.96 -19.10 -9.94
N PHE A 98 -32.20 -19.56 -11.18
CA PHE A 98 -31.26 -19.32 -12.28
C PHE A 98 -31.14 -17.84 -12.63
N GLY A 99 -32.20 -17.06 -12.55
CA GLY A 99 -32.17 -15.62 -12.75
C GLY A 99 -31.29 -14.90 -11.72
N LEU A 100 -31.32 -15.32 -10.44
CA LEU A 100 -30.46 -14.79 -9.38
C LEU A 100 -28.98 -15.10 -9.64
N GLU A 101 -28.66 -16.29 -10.16
CA GLU A 101 -27.29 -16.63 -10.56
C GLU A 101 -26.79 -15.73 -11.71
N VAL A 102 -27.67 -15.43 -12.68
CA VAL A 102 -27.36 -14.52 -13.80
C VAL A 102 -27.07 -13.09 -13.27
N ILE A 103 -27.79 -12.62 -12.28
CA ILE A 103 -27.56 -11.29 -11.67
C ILE A 103 -26.14 -11.16 -11.12
N LYS A 104 -25.57 -12.21 -10.50
CA LYS A 104 -24.23 -12.18 -9.91
C LYS A 104 -23.12 -11.80 -10.92
N GLY A 105 -23.31 -12.13 -12.19
CA GLY A 105 -22.36 -11.81 -13.27
C GLY A 105 -22.78 -10.63 -14.15
N SER A 106 -23.91 -9.96 -13.84
CA SER A 106 -24.51 -8.93 -14.67
C SER A 106 -24.40 -7.53 -14.07
N ARG A 107 -24.88 -6.54 -14.82
CA ARG A 107 -24.99 -5.13 -14.39
C ARG A 107 -26.33 -4.84 -13.70
N LEU A 108 -27.02 -5.84 -13.23
CA LEU A 108 -28.24 -5.73 -12.46
C LEU A 108 -27.93 -5.85 -10.96
N GLN A 109 -28.57 -5.02 -10.14
CA GLN A 109 -28.40 -5.04 -8.69
C GLN A 109 -29.76 -5.07 -7.99
N LEU A 110 -29.84 -5.82 -6.91
CA LEU A 110 -31.01 -5.81 -6.04
C LEU A 110 -30.93 -4.63 -5.07
N LEU A 111 -32.05 -4.05 -4.71
CA LEU A 111 -32.15 -3.01 -3.69
C LEU A 111 -32.09 -3.63 -2.28
N GLY A 112 -31.62 -2.84 -1.31
CA GLY A 112 -31.70 -3.19 0.11
C GLY A 112 -33.12 -2.95 0.67
N ALA A 113 -33.42 -3.55 1.83
CA ALA A 113 -34.75 -3.46 2.46
C ALA A 113 -35.20 -2.00 2.72
N GLU A 114 -34.29 -1.16 3.21
CA GLU A 114 -34.56 0.25 3.47
C GLU A 114 -34.92 1.00 2.18
N GLU A 115 -34.22 0.72 1.10
CA GLU A 115 -34.40 1.37 -0.20
C GLU A 115 -35.72 0.93 -0.88
N VAL A 116 -36.07 -0.34 -0.75
CA VAL A 116 -37.38 -0.85 -1.20
C VAL A 116 -38.50 -0.17 -0.42
N ALA A 117 -38.34 0.02 0.90
CA ALA A 117 -39.29 0.70 1.75
C ALA A 117 -39.45 2.20 1.43
N GLN A 118 -38.36 2.90 1.11
CA GLN A 118 -38.37 4.34 0.78
C GLN A 118 -39.00 4.66 -0.56
N ARG A 119 -39.07 3.70 -1.49
CA ARG A 119 -39.71 3.82 -2.81
C ARG A 119 -39.24 5.01 -3.66
N GLU A 120 -38.03 5.50 -3.47
CA GLU A 120 -37.46 6.63 -4.25
C GLU A 120 -37.32 6.31 -5.76
N TYR A 121 -37.45 5.05 -6.14
CA TYR A 121 -37.40 4.55 -7.51
C TYR A 121 -38.74 4.69 -8.26
N LEU A 122 -39.78 5.21 -7.62
CA LEU A 122 -41.08 5.42 -8.23
C LEU A 122 -41.42 6.91 -8.37
N LEU A 123 -42.10 7.26 -9.45
CA LEU A 123 -42.75 8.54 -9.60
C LEU A 123 -44.06 8.58 -8.77
N ALA A 124 -44.62 9.76 -8.60
CA ALA A 124 -45.84 9.96 -7.84
C ALA A 124 -47.04 9.14 -8.38
N ASP A 125 -47.05 8.79 -9.66
CA ASP A 125 -48.05 7.95 -10.30
C ASP A 125 -47.80 6.43 -10.15
N GLY A 126 -46.72 6.03 -9.43
CA GLY A 126 -46.35 4.64 -9.20
C GLY A 126 -45.55 3.99 -10.35
N THR A 127 -45.25 4.74 -11.40
CA THR A 127 -44.40 4.25 -12.50
C THR A 127 -42.90 4.35 -12.15
N TRP A 128 -42.07 3.61 -12.89
CA TRP A 128 -40.63 3.62 -12.70
C TRP A 128 -39.98 4.96 -13.06
N ASP A 129 -39.24 5.56 -12.14
CA ASP A 129 -38.47 6.77 -12.41
C ASP A 129 -37.16 6.43 -13.17
N MET A 130 -37.14 6.76 -14.45
CA MET A 130 -35.96 6.56 -15.30
C MET A 130 -34.74 7.37 -14.81
N ARG A 131 -34.91 8.39 -13.96
CA ARG A 131 -33.82 9.18 -13.37
C ARG A 131 -33.30 8.56 -12.06
N PHE A 132 -34.03 7.63 -11.46
CA PHE A 132 -33.61 6.96 -10.21
C PHE A 132 -32.20 6.40 -10.33
N ARG A 133 -31.90 5.77 -11.45
CA ARG A 133 -30.56 5.22 -11.73
C ARG A 133 -29.48 6.28 -11.64
N SER A 134 -29.67 7.46 -12.24
CA SER A 134 -28.67 8.55 -12.19
C SER A 134 -28.59 9.21 -10.82
N LEU A 135 -29.65 9.20 -10.03
CA LEU A 135 -29.65 9.68 -8.64
C LEU A 135 -28.99 8.70 -7.68
N ARG A 136 -29.22 7.41 -7.90
CA ARG A 136 -28.68 6.34 -7.06
C ARG A 136 -27.21 6.06 -7.34
N HIS A 137 -26.81 6.16 -8.60
CA HIS A 137 -25.45 5.87 -9.03
C HIS A 137 -24.38 6.56 -8.16
N PRO A 138 -24.46 7.84 -7.80
CA PRO A 138 -23.50 8.50 -6.93
C PRO A 138 -23.44 7.95 -5.51
N ARG A 139 -24.52 7.36 -4.98
CA ARG A 139 -24.57 6.75 -3.63
C ARG A 139 -23.77 5.46 -3.56
N HIS A 140 -23.77 4.67 -4.64
CA HIS A 140 -23.09 3.36 -4.71
C HIS A 140 -21.80 3.40 -5.49
N ASN A 141 -21.64 4.36 -6.39
CA ASN A 141 -20.44 4.54 -7.19
C ASN A 141 -19.75 5.87 -6.85
N PRO A 142 -18.59 5.83 -6.19
CA PRO A 142 -17.86 7.05 -5.85
C PRO A 142 -17.34 7.82 -7.07
N PHE A 143 -17.22 7.17 -8.24
CA PHE A 143 -16.77 7.79 -9.49
C PHE A 143 -17.97 8.38 -10.26
N SER A 144 -18.56 9.43 -9.74
CA SER A 144 -19.78 10.04 -10.26
C SER A 144 -19.54 11.27 -11.13
N GLN A 145 -18.31 11.76 -11.22
CA GLN A 145 -17.99 12.98 -11.96
C GLN A 145 -17.33 12.62 -13.30
N GLN A 146 -18.02 12.92 -14.40
CA GLN A 146 -17.48 12.75 -15.74
C GLN A 146 -16.55 13.92 -16.09
N ALA A 147 -15.32 13.64 -16.47
CA ALA A 147 -14.36 14.60 -16.95
C ALA A 147 -13.84 14.21 -18.33
N ILE A 148 -13.93 15.12 -19.29
CA ILE A 148 -13.30 14.96 -20.60
C ILE A 148 -11.90 15.56 -20.53
N THR A 149 -10.88 14.76 -20.80
CA THR A 149 -9.48 15.19 -20.79
C THR A 149 -9.10 15.83 -22.14
N GLY A 150 -7.98 16.53 -22.20
CA GLY A 150 -7.48 17.19 -23.43
C GLY A 150 -7.23 16.25 -24.63
N PHE A 151 -7.37 14.95 -24.45
CA PHE A 151 -7.28 13.91 -25.49
C PHE A 151 -8.63 13.30 -25.86
N ASN A 152 -9.71 13.97 -25.53
CA ASN A 152 -11.08 13.46 -25.68
C ASN A 152 -11.31 12.10 -25.01
N LYS A 153 -10.52 11.80 -23.96
CA LYS A 153 -10.75 10.63 -23.15
C LYS A 153 -11.72 10.97 -22.04
N GLU A 154 -12.74 10.19 -21.96
CA GLU A 154 -13.67 10.22 -20.85
C GLU A 154 -13.03 9.59 -19.60
N ARG A 155 -13.09 10.29 -18.47
CA ARG A 155 -12.62 9.85 -17.17
C ARG A 155 -13.72 10.04 -16.15
N TRP A 156 -13.97 9.00 -15.39
CA TRP A 156 -14.91 9.06 -14.27
C TRP A 156 -14.13 9.24 -12.98
N LEU A 157 -14.40 10.30 -12.25
CA LEU A 157 -13.65 10.74 -11.08
C LEU A 157 -14.55 10.82 -9.86
N THR A 158 -13.97 10.69 -8.67
CA THR A 158 -14.66 11.09 -7.45
C THR A 158 -14.83 12.62 -7.43
N ARG A 159 -15.72 13.12 -6.60
CA ARG A 159 -15.95 14.56 -6.45
C ARG A 159 -14.66 15.32 -6.10
N GLU A 160 -13.84 14.74 -5.21
CA GLU A 160 -12.57 15.35 -4.81
C GLU A 160 -11.52 15.30 -5.92
N GLN A 161 -11.43 14.18 -6.63
CA GLN A 161 -10.54 14.04 -7.77
C GLN A 161 -10.89 15.02 -8.91
N ASP A 162 -12.18 15.20 -9.22
CA ASP A 162 -12.63 16.17 -10.23
C ASP A 162 -12.32 17.61 -9.82
N LYS A 163 -12.57 17.96 -8.54
CA LYS A 163 -12.19 19.27 -8.00
C LYS A 163 -10.71 19.55 -8.16
N LEU A 164 -9.87 18.54 -7.89
CA LEU A 164 -8.42 18.65 -8.08
C LEU A 164 -8.04 18.85 -9.55
N LEU A 165 -8.66 18.08 -10.45
CA LEU A 165 -8.42 18.20 -11.89
C LEU A 165 -8.77 19.60 -12.40
N ARG A 166 -9.86 20.20 -11.92
CA ARG A 166 -10.24 21.58 -12.23
C ARG A 166 -9.22 22.59 -11.71
N VAL A 167 -8.66 22.36 -10.49
CA VAL A 167 -7.61 23.22 -9.92
C VAL A 167 -6.35 23.17 -10.79
N LEU A 168 -5.89 21.99 -11.23
CA LEU A 168 -4.75 21.87 -12.12
C LEU A 168 -5.00 22.57 -13.47
N ARG A 169 -6.19 22.42 -14.06
CA ARG A 169 -6.52 23.06 -15.32
C ARG A 169 -6.54 24.59 -15.25
N ALA A 170 -6.96 25.12 -14.09
CA ALA A 170 -6.97 26.56 -13.86
C ALA A 170 -5.57 27.13 -13.60
N ASN A 171 -4.64 26.32 -13.10
CA ASN A 171 -3.30 26.74 -12.68
C ASN A 171 -2.24 25.73 -13.12
N PRO A 172 -2.02 25.52 -14.43
CA PRO A 172 -1.11 24.47 -14.91
C PRO A 172 0.36 24.77 -14.62
N ASP A 173 0.70 26.00 -14.31
CA ASP A 173 2.07 26.47 -14.08
C ASP A 173 2.44 26.53 -12.59
N GLU A 174 1.56 26.06 -11.69
CA GLU A 174 1.81 26.05 -10.25
C GLU A 174 2.19 24.65 -9.74
N ASP A 175 3.17 24.60 -8.83
CA ASP A 175 3.52 23.38 -8.12
C ASP A 175 2.33 22.87 -7.29
N LEU A 176 2.06 21.58 -7.37
CA LEU A 176 0.92 20.94 -6.71
C LEU A 176 1.36 19.72 -5.88
N HIS A 177 0.96 19.69 -4.62
CA HIS A 177 1.07 18.51 -3.77
C HIS A 177 -0.31 17.96 -3.42
N VAL A 178 -0.52 16.68 -3.71
CA VAL A 178 -1.72 15.97 -3.34
C VAL A 178 -1.37 15.00 -2.20
N GLN A 179 -1.83 15.34 -1.02
CA GLN A 179 -1.85 14.42 0.12
C GLN A 179 -3.11 13.57 0.01
N GLY A 180 -2.98 12.28 -0.17
CA GLY A 180 -4.11 11.39 -0.31
C GLY A 180 -3.91 10.10 0.46
N TYR A 181 -4.90 9.74 1.26
CA TYR A 181 -4.88 8.51 2.04
C TYR A 181 -4.86 7.26 1.17
N ALA A 182 -4.73 6.12 1.82
CA ALA A 182 -4.78 4.82 1.16
C ALA A 182 -6.14 4.63 0.43
N GLY A 183 -6.07 4.13 -0.80
CA GLY A 183 -7.28 3.79 -1.56
C GLY A 183 -8.01 4.96 -2.23
N ILE A 184 -7.50 6.19 -2.20
CA ILE A 184 -8.11 7.32 -2.92
C ILE A 184 -8.00 7.24 -4.45
N GLY A 185 -7.34 6.21 -5.00
CA GLY A 185 -7.11 6.10 -6.43
C GLY A 185 -5.99 7.01 -6.96
N LYS A 186 -4.92 7.27 -6.18
CA LYS A 186 -3.80 8.15 -6.56
C LYS A 186 -3.28 7.90 -7.98
N SER A 187 -2.95 6.67 -8.32
CA SER A 187 -2.41 6.35 -9.65
C SER A 187 -3.42 6.56 -10.78
N TYR A 188 -4.72 6.38 -10.53
CA TYR A 188 -5.78 6.66 -11.50
C TYR A 188 -5.93 8.16 -11.73
N LEU A 189 -5.99 8.92 -10.65
CA LEU A 189 -5.99 10.39 -10.69
C LEU A 189 -4.78 10.92 -11.44
N LEU A 190 -3.60 10.35 -11.19
CA LEU A 190 -2.37 10.73 -11.87
C LEU A 190 -2.48 10.57 -13.40
N GLY A 191 -3.11 9.49 -13.87
CA GLY A 191 -3.41 9.31 -15.29
C GLY A 191 -4.31 10.44 -15.85
N ALA A 192 -5.32 10.87 -15.10
CA ALA A 192 -6.20 11.96 -15.49
C ALA A 192 -5.46 13.32 -15.51
N LEU A 193 -4.58 13.57 -14.53
CA LEU A 193 -3.75 14.78 -14.48
C LEU A 193 -2.80 14.86 -15.69
N ILE A 194 -2.10 13.75 -16.01
CA ILE A 194 -1.19 13.68 -17.16
C ILE A 194 -1.93 13.90 -18.49
N ASP A 195 -3.13 13.36 -18.63
CA ASP A 195 -3.96 13.55 -19.82
C ASP A 195 -4.35 15.04 -20.06
N CYS A 196 -4.21 15.90 -19.05
CA CYS A 196 -4.44 17.33 -19.15
C CYS A 196 -3.18 18.15 -19.47
N LEU A 197 -2.00 17.55 -19.44
CA LEU A 197 -0.72 18.23 -19.62
C LEU A 197 -0.18 18.07 -21.04
N PRO A 198 0.76 18.95 -21.48
CA PRO A 198 1.33 18.89 -22.83
C PRO A 198 2.05 17.57 -23.12
N ARG A 199 1.71 16.93 -24.24
CA ARG A 199 2.33 15.66 -24.66
C ARG A 199 3.84 15.77 -24.82
N GLY A 200 4.55 14.70 -24.39
CA GLY A 200 6.01 14.59 -24.57
C GLY A 200 6.83 15.53 -23.67
N ARG A 201 6.19 16.43 -22.91
CA ARG A 201 6.87 17.38 -22.03
C ARG A 201 6.72 17.07 -20.54
N VAL A 202 6.12 15.94 -20.21
CA VAL A 202 5.92 15.47 -18.83
C VAL A 202 6.94 14.37 -18.52
N LEU A 203 7.65 14.52 -17.40
CA LEU A 203 8.52 13.48 -16.82
C LEU A 203 7.80 12.84 -15.63
N ALA A 204 7.39 11.59 -15.77
CA ALA A 204 6.84 10.82 -14.66
C ALA A 204 7.95 10.00 -13.98
N LEU A 205 8.04 10.10 -12.65
CA LEU A 205 9.05 9.42 -11.85
C LEU A 205 8.39 8.46 -10.85
N ALA A 206 8.96 7.25 -10.75
CA ALA A 206 8.54 6.24 -9.78
C ALA A 206 9.77 5.59 -9.10
N ARG A 207 9.60 5.12 -7.87
CA ARG A 207 10.70 4.51 -7.10
C ARG A 207 11.21 3.20 -7.71
N THR A 208 10.30 2.33 -8.18
CA THR A 208 10.61 0.98 -8.66
C THR A 208 10.05 0.72 -10.05
N PRO A 209 10.61 -0.25 -10.81
CA PRO A 209 10.07 -0.65 -12.11
C PRO A 209 8.59 -1.06 -12.06
N GLY A 210 8.18 -1.84 -11.06
CA GLY A 210 6.80 -2.27 -10.91
C GLY A 210 5.81 -1.11 -10.72
N LYS A 211 6.17 -0.09 -9.89
CA LYS A 211 5.38 1.14 -9.74
C LYS A 211 5.35 1.95 -11.04
N LEU A 212 6.47 2.00 -11.78
CA LEU A 212 6.53 2.66 -13.07
C LEU A 212 5.64 1.98 -14.11
N ASP A 213 5.64 0.67 -14.17
CA ASP A 213 4.79 -0.09 -15.11
C ASP A 213 3.30 0.02 -14.77
N ALA A 214 2.96 0.06 -13.48
CA ALA A 214 1.61 0.37 -13.03
C ALA A 214 1.18 1.77 -13.50
N LEU A 215 2.05 2.75 -13.38
CA LEU A 215 1.82 4.12 -13.85
C LEU A 215 1.67 4.17 -15.37
N ARG A 216 2.56 3.52 -16.13
CA ARG A 216 2.51 3.45 -17.61
C ARG A 216 1.21 2.83 -18.13
N ARG A 217 0.73 1.76 -17.48
CA ARG A 217 -0.56 1.14 -17.85
C ARG A 217 -1.73 2.12 -17.75
N ARG A 218 -1.69 3.05 -16.80
CA ARG A 218 -2.75 4.03 -16.56
C ARG A 218 -2.64 5.26 -17.46
N ILE A 219 -1.43 5.61 -17.87
CA ILE A 219 -1.20 6.74 -18.82
C ILE A 219 -1.60 6.34 -20.25
N GLY A 220 -1.66 5.04 -20.56
CA GLY A 220 -2.04 4.50 -21.87
C GLY A 220 -0.88 3.99 -22.72
N LYS A 221 -1.19 3.07 -23.64
CA LYS A 221 -0.23 2.43 -24.55
C LYS A 221 0.48 3.47 -25.41
N GLY A 222 1.79 3.58 -25.26
CA GLY A 222 2.64 4.47 -26.06
C GLY A 222 3.42 5.53 -25.29
N SER A 223 3.16 5.71 -23.99
CA SER A 223 3.93 6.65 -23.17
C SER A 223 5.28 6.06 -22.74
N LYS A 224 6.34 6.42 -23.44
CA LYS A 224 7.74 6.23 -22.99
C LYS A 224 8.15 7.28 -21.93
N ALA A 225 7.20 8.02 -21.39
CA ALA A 225 7.41 9.26 -20.64
C ALA A 225 7.78 9.06 -19.15
N GLY A 226 7.96 7.83 -18.67
CA GLY A 226 8.29 7.56 -17.27
C GLY A 226 9.66 6.94 -17.10
N LYS A 227 10.30 7.26 -15.96
CA LYS A 227 11.58 6.69 -15.53
C LYS A 227 11.52 6.29 -14.06
N THR A 228 12.25 5.25 -13.69
CA THR A 228 12.57 5.03 -12.28
C THR A 228 13.54 6.11 -11.78
N PHE A 229 13.62 6.30 -10.47
CA PHE A 229 14.60 7.22 -9.87
C PHE A 229 16.03 6.86 -10.30
N ALA A 230 16.35 5.56 -10.36
CA ALA A 230 17.66 5.07 -10.80
C ALA A 230 17.93 5.41 -12.29
N GLU A 231 16.98 5.09 -13.20
CA GLU A 231 17.10 5.39 -14.62
C GLU A 231 17.21 6.89 -14.90
N PHE A 232 16.51 7.70 -14.11
CA PHE A 232 16.58 9.16 -14.22
C PHE A 232 17.96 9.67 -13.81
N ALA A 233 18.47 9.26 -12.63
CA ALA A 233 19.79 9.64 -12.16
C ALA A 233 20.90 9.18 -13.12
N GLN A 234 20.82 7.94 -13.61
CA GLN A 234 21.76 7.40 -14.57
C GLN A 234 21.76 8.19 -15.88
N ALA A 235 20.58 8.60 -16.37
CA ALA A 235 20.46 9.41 -17.58
C ALA A 235 21.09 10.82 -17.41
N LEU A 236 21.07 11.38 -16.19
CA LEU A 236 21.73 12.66 -15.89
C LEU A 236 23.25 12.53 -15.83
N LEU A 237 23.75 11.41 -15.31
CA LEU A 237 25.19 11.14 -15.16
C LEU A 237 25.85 10.60 -16.44
N SER A 238 25.05 10.14 -17.43
CA SER A 238 25.57 9.56 -18.66
C SER A 238 26.22 10.61 -19.55
N VAL A 239 27.51 10.44 -19.80
CA VAL A 239 28.24 11.24 -20.80
C VAL A 239 28.01 10.61 -22.18
N PRO A 240 27.55 11.36 -23.20
CA PRO A 240 27.40 10.84 -24.54
C PRO A 240 28.73 10.24 -25.05
N GLY A 241 28.69 8.98 -25.53
CA GLY A 241 29.85 8.34 -26.12
C GLY A 241 30.73 7.51 -25.18
N ARG A 242 30.46 7.44 -23.88
CA ARG A 242 31.18 6.56 -22.97
C ARG A 242 30.44 5.21 -22.88
N PRO A 243 31.05 4.09 -23.32
CA PRO A 243 30.40 2.79 -23.21
C PRO A 243 30.22 2.43 -21.73
N ALA A 244 29.08 1.81 -21.40
CA ALA A 244 28.86 1.24 -20.07
C ALA A 244 30.00 0.24 -19.77
N ALA A 245 30.63 0.38 -18.62
CA ALA A 245 31.70 -0.51 -18.20
C ALA A 245 31.20 -1.97 -18.25
N ARG A 246 31.86 -2.83 -19.01
CA ARG A 246 31.58 -4.26 -19.06
C ARG A 246 31.87 -4.87 -17.70
N ALA A 247 30.84 -5.23 -16.97
CA ALA A 247 30.95 -5.94 -15.68
C ALA A 247 31.24 -7.42 -15.94
N SER A 248 32.51 -7.80 -16.07
CA SER A 248 32.93 -9.20 -16.15
C SER A 248 34.00 -9.61 -15.12
N ALA A 249 34.46 -8.68 -14.28
CA ALA A 249 35.39 -9.00 -13.22
C ALA A 249 34.61 -9.34 -11.93
N ARG A 250 35.06 -10.37 -11.21
CA ARG A 250 34.55 -10.68 -9.87
C ARG A 250 34.84 -9.48 -8.96
N LEU A 251 33.79 -8.87 -8.42
CA LEU A 251 33.92 -7.71 -7.55
C LEU A 251 34.63 -8.13 -6.24
N PRO A 252 35.49 -7.28 -5.68
CA PRO A 252 36.11 -7.55 -4.40
C PRO A 252 35.07 -7.60 -3.28
N GLY A 253 35.24 -8.54 -2.33
CA GLY A 253 34.43 -8.62 -1.12
C GLY A 253 34.68 -7.44 -0.18
N LYS A 254 33.82 -7.25 0.82
CA LYS A 254 33.92 -6.16 1.81
C LYS A 254 35.27 -6.12 2.51
N ARG A 255 35.81 -7.28 2.94
CA ARG A 255 37.11 -7.39 3.59
C ARG A 255 38.24 -6.85 2.71
N ALA A 256 38.30 -7.25 1.44
CA ALA A 256 39.30 -6.77 0.49
C ALA A 256 39.20 -5.25 0.24
N VAL A 257 37.96 -4.70 0.23
CA VAL A 257 37.75 -3.25 0.12
C VAL A 257 38.23 -2.54 1.39
N ALA A 258 37.92 -3.07 2.59
CA ALA A 258 38.40 -2.50 3.85
C ALA A 258 39.91 -2.44 3.90
N GLU A 259 40.59 -3.53 3.50
CA GLU A 259 42.07 -3.62 3.42
C GLU A 259 42.62 -2.59 2.40
N THR A 260 42.01 -2.51 1.21
CA THR A 260 42.41 -1.54 0.15
C THR A 260 42.30 -0.08 0.62
N LEU A 261 41.26 0.24 1.40
CA LEU A 261 41.02 1.57 1.93
C LEU A 261 41.76 1.87 3.24
N ASN A 262 42.53 0.92 3.73
CA ASN A 262 43.23 1.00 5.01
C ASN A 262 42.26 1.32 6.17
N ILE A 263 41.09 0.65 6.17
CA ILE A 263 40.13 0.66 7.27
C ILE A 263 40.53 -0.45 8.23
N LEU A 264 41.29 -0.09 9.26
CA LEU A 264 41.90 -1.04 10.18
C LEU A 264 40.93 -1.60 11.22
N GLY A 265 39.90 -0.86 11.51
CA GLY A 265 38.93 -1.16 12.54
C GLY A 265 38.52 0.09 13.33
N PHE A 266 37.50 -0.04 14.17
CA PHE A 266 36.98 1.04 14.99
C PHE A 266 36.54 0.51 16.35
N ARG A 267 37.11 0.99 17.45
CA ARG A 267 36.90 0.42 18.79
C ARG A 267 37.14 -1.10 18.77
N GLN A 268 36.09 -1.85 19.05
CA GLN A 268 36.09 -3.33 19.05
C GLN A 268 35.58 -3.96 17.73
N TYR A 269 35.27 -3.14 16.74
CA TYR A 269 34.88 -3.61 15.41
C TYR A 269 36.10 -3.83 14.54
N ASP A 270 36.15 -4.95 13.82
CA ASP A 270 37.15 -5.21 12.80
C ASP A 270 36.99 -4.31 11.57
N GLY A 271 37.86 -4.44 10.58
CA GLY A 271 37.82 -3.61 9.38
C GLY A 271 36.56 -3.82 8.55
N GLU A 272 36.02 -5.03 8.46
CA GLU A 272 34.84 -5.37 7.69
C GLU A 272 33.56 -4.77 8.33
N LYS A 273 33.40 -4.98 9.64
CA LYS A 273 32.28 -4.35 10.39
C LYS A 273 32.36 -2.84 10.40
N THR A 274 33.59 -2.29 10.48
CA THR A 274 33.77 -0.83 10.36
C THR A 274 33.40 -0.33 8.99
N LEU A 275 33.63 -1.08 7.92
CA LEU A 275 33.16 -0.77 6.58
C LEU A 275 31.62 -0.74 6.52
N ASP A 276 30.94 -1.68 7.19
CA ASP A 276 29.46 -1.68 7.26
C ASP A 276 28.91 -0.44 7.98
N ILE A 277 29.57 -0.02 9.07
CA ILE A 277 29.26 1.25 9.75
C ILE A 277 29.45 2.44 8.79
N CYS A 278 30.52 2.45 8.00
CA CYS A 278 30.75 3.49 6.99
C CYS A 278 29.71 3.46 5.87
N LEU A 279 29.24 2.28 5.46
CA LEU A 279 28.14 2.16 4.48
C LEU A 279 26.84 2.74 5.01
N GLU A 280 26.49 2.51 6.27
CA GLU A 280 25.30 3.10 6.88
C GLU A 280 25.42 4.63 6.98
N LEU A 281 26.59 5.13 7.41
CA LEU A 281 26.88 6.56 7.39
C LEU A 281 26.70 7.16 6.00
N LEU A 282 27.23 6.49 4.97
CA LEU A 282 27.06 6.93 3.57
C LEU A 282 25.61 6.84 3.11
N LYS A 283 24.83 5.86 3.55
CA LYS A 283 23.40 5.78 3.27
C LYS A 283 22.69 7.01 3.82
N ASN A 284 22.88 7.36 5.09
CA ASN A 284 22.32 8.56 5.73
C ASN A 284 22.72 9.84 4.99
N TYR A 285 23.99 9.93 4.60
CA TYR A 285 24.48 11.05 3.77
C TYR A 285 23.79 11.11 2.42
N CYS A 286 23.63 9.98 1.73
CA CYS A 286 22.97 9.91 0.44
C CYS A 286 21.46 10.21 0.50
N GLU A 287 20.82 10.02 1.64
CA GLU A 287 19.42 10.42 1.86
C GLU A 287 19.27 11.91 2.13
N SER A 288 20.32 12.54 2.68
CA SER A 288 20.31 13.95 3.07
C SER A 288 20.48 14.89 1.87
N ARG A 289 20.19 16.18 2.11
CA ARG A 289 20.49 17.28 1.15
C ARG A 289 21.88 17.85 1.30
N ASP A 290 22.67 17.38 2.25
CA ASP A 290 23.97 17.96 2.58
C ASP A 290 24.99 17.74 1.46
N HIS A 291 25.85 18.71 1.25
CA HIS A 291 26.91 18.65 0.22
C HIS A 291 28.15 17.92 0.70
N SER A 292 28.33 17.78 2.00
CA SER A 292 29.50 17.16 2.62
C SER A 292 29.11 16.20 3.73
N LEU A 293 29.99 15.23 4.00
CA LEU A 293 29.86 14.32 5.14
C LEU A 293 30.05 15.11 6.44
N THR A 294 29.16 14.89 7.40
CA THR A 294 29.19 15.55 8.71
C THR A 294 28.81 14.56 9.81
N VAL A 295 29.01 14.93 11.06
CA VAL A 295 28.63 14.12 12.23
C VAL A 295 27.13 13.79 12.30
N ARG A 296 26.28 14.55 11.61
CA ARG A 296 24.83 14.31 11.55
C ARG A 296 24.46 13.03 10.79
N HIS A 297 25.37 12.50 9.99
CA HIS A 297 25.15 11.27 9.21
C HIS A 297 25.60 10.02 9.94
N LEU A 298 26.28 10.19 11.10
CA LEU A 298 26.72 9.04 11.90
C LEU A 298 25.49 8.20 12.32
N PRO A 299 25.57 6.89 12.22
CA PRO A 299 24.54 6.02 12.77
C PRO A 299 24.46 6.16 14.29
N HIS A 300 23.36 5.73 14.86
CA HIS A 300 23.17 5.76 16.30
C HIS A 300 24.02 4.66 16.96
N PHE A 301 24.77 5.03 17.99
CA PHE A 301 25.52 4.09 18.82
C PHE A 301 24.96 4.09 20.25
N ALA A 302 24.91 2.93 20.88
CA ALA A 302 24.49 2.79 22.26
C ALA A 302 25.37 3.62 23.24
N GLN A 303 26.67 3.71 22.95
CA GLN A 303 27.61 4.57 23.66
C GLN A 303 27.95 5.79 22.82
N ALA A 304 27.86 6.96 23.42
CA ALA A 304 28.19 8.22 22.75
C ALA A 304 29.59 8.17 22.13
N LEU A 305 29.71 8.68 20.93
CA LEU A 305 30.98 8.78 20.21
C LEU A 305 31.78 9.97 20.75
N SER A 306 33.08 9.75 20.98
CA SER A 306 33.98 10.87 21.22
C SER A 306 34.17 11.68 19.91
N ARG A 307 34.68 12.90 20.04
CA ARG A 307 35.03 13.74 18.88
C ARG A 307 36.05 13.04 17.95
N LEU A 308 37.02 12.33 18.52
CA LEU A 308 38.03 11.59 17.77
C LEU A 308 37.39 10.41 17.02
N ASP A 309 36.53 9.64 17.71
CA ASP A 309 35.80 8.53 17.10
C ASP A 309 35.00 8.98 15.88
N SER A 310 34.29 10.08 16.04
CA SER A 310 33.49 10.67 14.96
C SER A 310 34.35 11.08 13.76
N GLN A 311 35.52 11.66 14.02
CA GLN A 311 36.47 12.04 12.96
C GLN A 311 37.05 10.82 12.23
N VAL A 312 37.39 9.77 12.90
CA VAL A 312 37.90 8.52 12.31
C VAL A 312 36.85 7.91 11.37
N LEU A 313 35.59 7.80 11.83
CA LEU A 313 34.52 7.25 11.00
C LEU A 313 34.22 8.13 9.78
N LEU A 314 34.24 9.45 9.93
CA LEU A 314 34.06 10.37 8.81
C LEU A 314 35.20 10.26 7.78
N GLU A 315 36.42 10.09 8.23
CA GLU A 315 37.57 9.88 7.35
C GLU A 315 37.46 8.56 6.58
N TYR A 316 37.12 7.47 7.26
CA TYR A 316 36.90 6.17 6.61
C TYR A 316 35.74 6.23 5.60
N ALA A 317 34.63 6.85 5.97
CA ALA A 317 33.51 7.04 5.07
C ALA A 317 33.87 7.92 3.85
N SER A 318 34.73 8.92 4.02
CA SER A 318 35.22 9.76 2.92
C SER A 318 36.07 8.95 1.93
N ARG A 319 36.97 8.09 2.43
CA ARG A 319 37.75 7.16 1.58
C ARG A 319 36.83 6.20 0.81
N LEU A 320 35.85 5.63 1.50
CA LEU A 320 34.86 4.75 0.88
C LEU A 320 34.03 5.50 -0.19
N TRP A 321 33.63 6.73 0.10
CA TRP A 321 32.92 7.58 -0.88
C TRP A 321 33.74 7.78 -2.15
N THR A 322 35.02 8.12 -2.04
CA THR A 322 35.95 8.26 -3.18
C THR A 322 36.08 6.95 -3.94
N TYR A 323 36.27 5.84 -3.23
CA TYR A 323 36.34 4.51 -3.84
C TYR A 323 35.09 4.17 -4.66
N LEU A 324 33.89 4.46 -4.14
CA LEU A 324 32.63 4.24 -4.84
C LEU A 324 32.49 5.12 -6.10
N GLN A 325 33.06 6.33 -6.08
CA GLN A 325 33.07 7.19 -7.28
C GLN A 325 33.94 6.57 -8.39
N ASP A 326 35.07 5.98 -8.04
CA ASP A 326 36.00 5.37 -8.98
C ASP A 326 35.58 3.96 -9.42
N ASN A 327 34.78 3.27 -8.60
CA ASN A 327 34.33 1.89 -8.80
C ASN A 327 32.81 1.73 -8.81
N PRO A 328 32.08 2.32 -9.78
CA PRO A 328 30.62 2.31 -9.81
C PRO A 328 30.00 0.89 -9.93
N ALA A 329 30.77 -0.11 -10.34
CA ALA A 329 30.33 -1.50 -10.37
C ALA A 329 30.04 -2.03 -8.96
N TRP A 330 30.75 -1.53 -7.96
CA TRP A 330 30.61 -1.93 -6.54
C TRP A 330 29.35 -1.33 -5.86
N ASP A 331 28.70 -0.35 -6.47
CA ASP A 331 27.48 0.28 -5.94
C ASP A 331 26.39 -0.74 -5.57
N ARG A 332 26.31 -1.84 -6.31
CA ARG A 332 25.33 -2.92 -6.04
C ARG A 332 25.56 -3.63 -4.71
N GLN A 333 26.82 -3.65 -4.24
CA GLN A 333 27.20 -4.28 -2.97
C GLN A 333 26.83 -3.41 -1.75
N THR A 334 26.52 -2.13 -1.96
CA THR A 334 26.20 -1.20 -0.87
C THR A 334 24.79 -1.40 -0.29
N GLY A 335 23.88 -2.02 -1.05
CA GLY A 335 22.46 -2.12 -0.69
C GLY A 335 21.61 -0.90 -1.04
N PHE A 336 22.20 0.25 -1.45
CA PHE A 336 21.48 1.50 -1.79
C PHE A 336 21.96 2.17 -3.10
N PRO A 337 22.10 1.43 -4.20
CA PRO A 337 22.70 1.96 -5.44
C PRO A 337 21.93 3.15 -6.04
N THR A 338 20.61 3.16 -5.91
CA THR A 338 19.78 4.28 -6.40
C THR A 338 20.08 5.58 -5.67
N LEU A 339 20.28 5.53 -4.35
CA LEU A 339 20.62 6.72 -3.55
C LEU A 339 21.99 7.27 -3.93
N LEU A 340 22.98 6.41 -4.17
CA LEU A 340 24.31 6.80 -4.64
C LEU A 340 24.25 7.55 -5.98
N LEU A 341 23.50 7.02 -6.95
CA LEU A 341 23.32 7.68 -8.26
C LEU A 341 22.66 9.04 -8.11
N LEU A 342 21.60 9.14 -7.32
CA LEU A 342 20.90 10.41 -7.07
C LEU A 342 21.81 11.42 -6.36
N LYS A 343 22.56 10.98 -5.36
CA LYS A 343 23.49 11.84 -4.63
C LYS A 343 24.59 12.38 -5.54
N ARG A 344 25.20 11.53 -6.36
CA ARG A 344 26.20 11.95 -7.36
C ARG A 344 25.62 12.96 -8.35
N ALA A 345 24.43 12.70 -8.88
CA ALA A 345 23.75 13.63 -9.80
C ALA A 345 23.44 14.97 -9.13
N SER A 346 23.01 14.94 -7.87
CA SER A 346 22.75 16.17 -7.11
C SER A 346 24.03 16.94 -6.82
N LEU A 347 25.12 16.30 -6.39
CA LEU A 347 26.40 16.95 -6.12
C LEU A 347 27.04 17.52 -7.39
N ALA A 348 26.86 16.87 -8.54
CA ALA A 348 27.29 17.37 -9.84
C ALA A 348 26.46 18.56 -10.34
N GLY A 349 25.47 19.04 -9.59
CA GLY A 349 24.68 20.21 -9.93
C GLY A 349 23.63 19.98 -11.00
N HIS A 350 23.34 18.73 -11.37
CA HIS A 350 22.32 18.43 -12.38
C HIS A 350 20.93 18.93 -11.98
N SER A 351 20.13 19.26 -12.99
CA SER A 351 18.72 19.62 -12.90
C SER A 351 17.90 18.81 -13.90
N VAL A 352 16.59 18.88 -13.80
CA VAL A 352 15.70 18.28 -14.78
C VAL A 352 15.92 18.89 -16.16
N PRO A 353 16.08 18.12 -17.25
CA PRO A 353 16.28 18.65 -18.58
C PRO A 353 15.15 19.57 -19.03
N SER A 354 15.50 20.69 -19.70
CA SER A 354 14.56 21.76 -20.13
C SER A 354 13.49 21.30 -21.13
N ARG A 355 13.69 20.15 -21.79
CA ARG A 355 12.65 19.55 -22.65
C ARG A 355 11.36 19.18 -21.90
N TYR A 356 11.43 18.98 -20.59
CA TYR A 356 10.28 18.73 -19.75
C TYR A 356 9.73 20.04 -19.19
N SER A 357 8.42 20.23 -19.20
CA SER A 357 7.74 21.34 -18.54
C SER A 357 7.22 20.95 -17.16
N HIS A 358 6.88 19.69 -16.97
CA HIS A 358 6.32 19.16 -15.73
C HIS A 358 7.09 17.93 -15.27
N VAL A 359 7.24 17.82 -13.95
CA VAL A 359 7.72 16.61 -13.27
C VAL A 359 6.60 16.08 -12.38
N ILE A 360 6.29 14.81 -12.51
CA ILE A 360 5.28 14.13 -11.71
C ILE A 360 5.95 13.03 -10.91
N VAL A 361 5.69 12.99 -9.60
CA VAL A 361 6.22 11.96 -8.70
C VAL A 361 5.06 11.29 -7.98
N ASP A 362 4.87 10.00 -8.22
CA ASP A 362 3.95 9.15 -7.45
C ASP A 362 4.67 8.61 -6.20
N GLU A 363 3.91 8.40 -5.12
CA GLU A 363 4.44 8.00 -3.81
C GLU A 363 5.55 8.95 -3.31
N SER A 364 5.25 10.24 -3.32
CA SER A 364 6.23 11.30 -3.04
C SER A 364 6.77 11.28 -1.61
N GLN A 365 6.12 10.57 -0.67
CA GLN A 365 6.65 10.34 0.67
C GLN A 365 7.97 9.55 0.64
N ASP A 366 8.21 8.75 -0.40
CA ASP A 366 9.43 7.95 -0.59
C ASP A 366 10.55 8.71 -1.33
N MET A 367 10.34 9.99 -1.65
CA MET A 367 11.29 10.76 -2.45
C MET A 367 12.52 11.17 -1.62
N PRO A 368 13.74 10.77 -2.02
CA PRO A 368 14.95 11.14 -1.29
C PRO A 368 15.36 12.60 -1.50
N GLY A 369 16.05 13.16 -0.51
CA GLY A 369 16.50 14.56 -0.53
C GLY A 369 17.26 15.00 -1.79
N PRO A 370 18.23 14.23 -2.31
CA PRO A 370 18.94 14.57 -3.54
C PRO A 370 18.06 14.65 -4.79
N LEU A 371 17.04 13.78 -4.91
CA LEU A 371 16.08 13.86 -6.01
C LEU A 371 15.31 15.18 -5.96
N MET A 372 14.87 15.58 -4.77
CA MET A 372 14.20 16.86 -4.59
C MET A 372 15.12 18.03 -4.97
N GLN A 373 16.40 18.00 -4.58
CA GLN A 373 17.37 19.03 -4.97
C GLN A 373 17.54 19.15 -6.49
N ILE A 374 17.61 18.00 -7.20
CA ILE A 374 17.71 17.99 -8.67
C ILE A 374 16.47 18.63 -9.30
N ILE A 375 15.27 18.30 -8.77
CA ILE A 375 14.00 18.86 -9.28
C ILE A 375 13.90 20.36 -8.96
N GLU A 376 14.23 20.77 -7.75
CA GLU A 376 14.13 22.17 -7.30
C GLU A 376 15.09 23.12 -8.01
N ARG A 377 16.22 22.62 -8.54
CA ARG A 377 17.12 23.39 -9.39
C ARG A 377 16.56 23.68 -10.78
N GLY A 378 15.60 22.86 -11.22
CA GLY A 378 14.91 23.06 -12.49
C GLY A 378 13.83 24.13 -12.38
N ARG A 379 13.26 24.51 -13.54
CA ARG A 379 12.12 25.46 -13.65
C ARG A 379 10.80 24.74 -13.93
N GLN A 380 10.81 23.42 -13.90
CA GLN A 380 9.64 22.61 -14.18
C GLN A 380 8.61 22.72 -13.05
N VAL A 381 7.35 22.65 -13.42
CA VAL A 381 6.27 22.51 -12.46
C VAL A 381 6.33 21.12 -11.82
N LEU A 382 6.25 21.06 -10.50
CA LEU A 382 6.30 19.83 -9.73
C LEU A 382 4.90 19.43 -9.27
N ILE A 383 4.45 18.28 -9.70
CA ILE A 383 3.20 17.64 -9.24
C ILE A 383 3.57 16.38 -8.46
N THR A 384 3.21 16.33 -7.19
CA THR A 384 3.50 15.19 -6.33
C THR A 384 2.23 14.62 -5.71
N LEU A 385 2.12 13.31 -5.71
CA LEU A 385 1.05 12.59 -5.02
C LEU A 385 1.71 11.68 -3.97
N GLY A 386 1.18 11.69 -2.76
CA GLY A 386 1.73 10.89 -1.68
C GLY A 386 0.73 10.64 -0.57
N ASP A 387 1.12 9.78 0.34
CA ASP A 387 0.43 9.52 1.59
C ASP A 387 1.45 9.57 2.72
N GLU A 388 1.41 10.63 3.51
CA GLU A 388 2.38 10.84 4.58
C GLU A 388 2.35 9.72 5.63
N TYR A 389 1.18 9.11 5.84
CA TYR A 389 1.03 7.99 6.77
C TYR A 389 1.62 6.67 6.26
N GLN A 390 1.91 6.55 4.96
CA GLN A 390 2.61 5.39 4.40
C GLN A 390 4.14 5.47 4.55
N ARG A 391 4.65 6.54 5.13
CA ARG A 391 6.06 6.63 5.51
C ARG A 391 6.19 6.39 7.01
N ALA A 392 6.63 5.20 7.38
CA ALA A 392 6.81 4.82 8.78
C ALA A 392 8.14 5.32 9.38
N ASP A 393 9.16 5.58 8.54
CA ASP A 393 10.49 5.98 9.00
C ASP A 393 11.01 7.25 8.32
N GLY A 394 11.88 7.94 9.04
CA GLY A 394 12.65 9.07 8.55
C GLY A 394 11.93 10.42 8.60
N PRO A 395 12.67 11.52 8.48
CA PRO A 395 12.13 12.86 8.56
C PRO A 395 11.21 13.15 7.36
N GLY A 396 10.16 13.91 7.61
CA GLY A 396 9.26 14.38 6.56
C GLY A 396 10.00 15.13 5.45
N LEU A 397 9.48 15.06 4.24
CA LEU A 397 10.07 15.74 3.10
C LEU A 397 9.94 17.27 3.25
N ARG A 398 11.06 17.95 3.44
CA ARG A 398 11.09 19.43 3.44
C ARG A 398 11.24 19.95 2.01
N ARG A 399 10.36 20.85 1.59
CA ARG A 399 10.38 21.49 0.26
C ARG A 399 10.91 22.90 0.38
N ALA A 400 11.73 23.32 -0.58
CA ALA A 400 12.23 24.70 -0.64
C ALA A 400 11.23 25.64 -1.32
N ARG A 401 10.40 25.12 -2.25
CA ARG A 401 9.39 25.90 -2.98
C ARG A 401 8.05 25.91 -2.24
N GLN A 402 7.29 27.00 -2.39
CA GLN A 402 5.87 26.99 -2.03
C GLN A 402 5.12 26.05 -2.97
N VAL A 403 4.33 25.16 -2.39
CA VAL A 403 3.55 24.17 -3.11
C VAL A 403 2.12 24.27 -2.65
N ARG A 404 1.18 24.37 -3.59
CA ARG A 404 -0.24 24.29 -3.26
C ARG A 404 -0.55 22.88 -2.79
N GLN A 405 -0.90 22.72 -1.51
CA GLN A 405 -1.32 21.44 -0.95
C GLN A 405 -2.82 21.24 -1.14
N ARG A 406 -3.19 20.01 -1.47
CA ARG A 406 -4.57 19.52 -1.52
C ARG A 406 -4.64 18.16 -0.86
N ASP A 407 -5.61 18.02 0.01
CA ASP A 407 -5.83 16.78 0.75
C ASP A 407 -7.05 16.08 0.19
N ILE A 408 -6.95 14.77 -0.04
CA ILE A 408 -8.04 13.89 -0.45
C ILE A 408 -8.22 12.83 0.62
N ALA A 409 -9.39 12.85 1.26
CA ALA A 409 -9.72 11.98 2.38
C ALA A 409 -10.50 10.73 1.96
N PHE A 410 -11.28 10.82 0.89
CA PHE A 410 -12.23 9.79 0.49
C PHE A 410 -11.54 8.61 -0.19
N SER A 411 -11.61 7.44 0.46
CA SER A 411 -11.08 6.17 -0.04
C SER A 411 -12.15 5.38 -0.79
N VAL A 412 -11.85 4.98 -2.01
CA VAL A 412 -12.71 4.08 -2.80
C VAL A 412 -12.45 2.61 -2.54
N ARG A 413 -11.48 2.30 -1.68
CA ARG A 413 -11.05 0.93 -1.36
C ARG A 413 -11.42 0.49 0.04
N CYS A 414 -11.31 1.40 1.00
CA CYS A 414 -11.62 1.14 2.40
C CYS A 414 -13.07 1.56 2.66
N GLY A 415 -13.77 0.72 3.42
CA GLY A 415 -15.15 0.99 3.82
C GLY A 415 -15.26 1.65 5.19
N PRO A 416 -16.51 1.91 5.67
CA PRO A 416 -16.75 2.58 6.94
C PRO A 416 -16.21 1.85 8.17
N LYS A 417 -16.07 0.52 8.11
CA LYS A 417 -15.46 -0.25 9.21
C LYS A 417 -13.97 0.07 9.36
N VAL A 418 -13.24 0.15 8.24
CA VAL A 418 -11.80 0.51 8.24
C VAL A 418 -11.60 1.99 8.60
N GLU A 419 -12.52 2.88 8.16
CA GLU A 419 -12.55 4.28 8.55
C GLU A 419 -12.53 4.46 10.07
N ARG A 420 -13.37 3.70 10.80
CA ARG A 420 -13.44 3.75 12.27
C ARG A 420 -12.11 3.36 12.92
N LEU A 421 -11.37 2.42 12.34
CA LEU A 421 -10.05 2.03 12.85
C LEU A 421 -8.95 3.05 12.54
N ILE A 422 -9.02 3.71 11.39
CA ILE A 422 -7.98 4.63 10.93
C ILE A 422 -8.08 6.00 11.62
N ASN A 423 -9.28 6.53 11.82
CA ASN A 423 -9.46 7.88 12.36
C ASN A 423 -8.84 8.10 13.76
N PRO A 424 -8.90 7.16 14.71
CA PRO A 424 -8.20 7.27 15.98
C PRO A 424 -6.69 7.40 15.82
N LEU A 425 -6.08 6.66 14.88
CA LEU A 425 -4.65 6.74 14.57
C LEU A 425 -4.24 8.08 13.99
N ILE A 426 -5.04 8.61 13.05
CA ILE A 426 -4.85 9.96 12.49
C ILE A 426 -4.90 10.99 13.62
N GLY A 427 -5.83 10.85 14.55
CA GLY A 427 -6.03 11.77 15.67
C GLY A 427 -4.85 11.86 16.63
N VAL A 428 -4.06 10.79 16.81
CA VAL A 428 -2.97 10.75 17.80
C VAL A 428 -1.58 11.04 17.25
N HIS A 429 -1.38 11.00 15.94
CA HIS A 429 -0.09 11.32 15.35
C HIS A 429 0.32 12.76 15.66
N SER A 430 1.56 13.01 16.11
CA SER A 430 1.95 14.32 16.63
C SER A 430 2.10 15.40 15.55
N GLN A 431 2.50 15.06 14.33
CA GLN A 431 2.99 16.02 13.33
C GLN A 431 2.24 16.00 11.97
N LYS A 432 1.55 14.90 11.62
CA LYS A 432 0.92 14.78 10.30
C LYS A 432 -0.48 15.41 10.26
N SER A 433 -0.98 15.66 9.06
CA SER A 433 -2.33 16.17 8.81
C SER A 433 -3.39 15.30 9.51
N LYS A 434 -4.38 15.97 10.13
CA LYS A 434 -5.47 15.32 10.87
C LYS A 434 -6.81 15.39 10.13
N LEU A 435 -6.78 15.50 8.81
CA LEU A 435 -8.01 15.38 8.03
C LEU A 435 -8.60 13.98 8.25
N ALA A 436 -9.89 13.93 8.58
CA ALA A 436 -10.56 12.65 8.79
C ALA A 436 -10.54 11.79 7.53
N PHE A 437 -10.24 10.52 7.69
CA PHE A 437 -10.32 9.53 6.63
C PHE A 437 -11.79 9.17 6.40
N GLU A 438 -12.22 9.10 5.14
CA GLU A 438 -13.57 8.75 4.75
C GLU A 438 -13.56 7.46 3.91
N GLY A 439 -14.31 6.45 4.33
CA GLY A 439 -14.46 5.18 3.62
C GLY A 439 -15.67 5.17 2.69
N ALA A 440 -15.55 4.50 1.54
CA ALA A 440 -16.68 4.34 0.62
C ALA A 440 -17.76 3.41 1.21
N GLY A 441 -18.99 3.88 1.28
CA GLY A 441 -20.12 3.10 1.83
C GLY A 441 -20.43 1.81 1.07
N SER A 442 -19.97 1.70 -0.19
CA SER A 442 -20.12 0.49 -1.02
C SER A 442 -19.06 -0.59 -0.76
N VAL A 443 -18.09 -0.35 0.12
CA VAL A 443 -17.00 -1.28 0.41
C VAL A 443 -17.20 -1.85 1.80
N ASP A 444 -17.27 -3.18 1.89
CA ASP A 444 -17.31 -3.89 3.17
C ASP A 444 -16.08 -4.77 3.31
N VAL A 445 -15.27 -4.48 4.33
CA VAL A 445 -14.12 -5.29 4.74
C VAL A 445 -14.51 -5.98 6.04
N GLY A 446 -14.47 -7.31 6.05
CA GLY A 446 -14.66 -8.09 7.27
C GLY A 446 -13.55 -7.78 8.28
N ILE A 447 -13.90 -7.51 9.52
CA ILE A 447 -12.95 -7.29 10.62
C ILE A 447 -13.19 -8.35 11.66
N GLU A 448 -12.14 -9.07 12.03
CA GLU A 448 -12.19 -10.18 12.99
C GLU A 448 -11.03 -10.06 13.99
N HIS A 449 -11.33 -10.23 15.27
CA HIS A 449 -10.31 -10.34 16.31
C HIS A 449 -9.92 -11.80 16.49
N TYR A 450 -8.63 -12.09 16.38
CA TYR A 450 -8.14 -13.45 16.42
C TYR A 450 -7.57 -13.83 17.81
N PRO A 451 -7.77 -15.09 18.25
CA PRO A 451 -7.19 -15.62 19.49
C PRO A 451 -5.68 -15.90 19.33
N LEU A 452 -4.99 -16.17 20.45
CA LEU A 452 -3.54 -16.42 20.49
C LEU A 452 -3.08 -17.58 19.58
N ASP A 453 -3.90 -18.62 19.45
CA ASP A 453 -3.57 -19.84 18.68
C ASP A 453 -4.10 -19.77 17.23
N PHE A 454 -4.42 -18.61 16.75
CA PHE A 454 -5.00 -18.44 15.43
C PHE A 454 -4.02 -18.78 14.31
N VAL A 455 -4.45 -19.66 13.41
CA VAL A 455 -3.74 -19.94 12.16
C VAL A 455 -4.44 -19.20 11.02
N PRO A 456 -3.74 -18.28 10.34
CA PRO A 456 -4.33 -17.51 9.25
C PRO A 456 -4.78 -18.41 8.10
N PRO A 457 -5.83 -18.03 7.35
CA PRO A 457 -6.23 -18.77 6.16
C PRO A 457 -5.14 -18.71 5.07
N GLN A 458 -5.14 -19.71 4.19
CA GLN A 458 -4.21 -19.76 3.05
C GLN A 458 -4.29 -18.47 2.21
N GLY A 459 -3.14 -18.01 1.73
CA GLY A 459 -3.03 -16.76 0.97
C GLY A 459 -3.16 -15.48 1.81
N CYS A 460 -3.26 -15.58 3.14
CA CYS A 460 -3.24 -14.43 4.02
C CYS A 460 -1.85 -13.81 4.07
N VAL A 461 -1.80 -12.47 4.14
CA VAL A 461 -0.57 -11.71 4.35
C VAL A 461 -0.48 -11.31 5.82
N VAL A 462 0.59 -11.75 6.48
CA VAL A 462 0.89 -11.44 7.88
C VAL A 462 1.83 -10.25 7.93
N LEU A 463 1.34 -9.13 8.44
CA LEU A 463 2.09 -7.90 8.57
C LEU A 463 2.72 -7.81 9.95
N THR A 464 4.05 -7.73 9.97
CA THR A 464 4.89 -7.84 11.17
C THR A 464 5.49 -6.49 11.57
N ALA A 465 5.86 -6.37 12.83
CA ALA A 465 6.45 -5.17 13.41
C ALA A 465 7.96 -5.07 13.19
N SER A 466 8.65 -6.21 13.18
CA SER A 466 10.10 -6.31 13.14
C SER A 466 10.55 -7.60 12.45
N PRO A 467 11.82 -7.74 12.05
CA PRO A 467 12.36 -9.01 11.57
C PRO A 467 12.26 -10.15 12.61
N TRP A 468 12.33 -9.83 13.91
CA TRP A 468 12.11 -10.81 14.99
C TRP A 468 10.69 -11.34 15.01
N ASP A 469 9.73 -10.44 14.82
CA ASP A 469 8.32 -10.79 14.72
C ASP A 469 8.05 -11.68 13.49
N SER A 470 8.69 -11.36 12.35
CA SER A 470 8.64 -12.23 11.16
C SER A 470 9.25 -13.61 11.42
N MET A 471 10.37 -13.69 12.14
CA MET A 471 11.02 -14.95 12.50
C MET A 471 10.14 -15.79 13.44
N LYS A 472 9.58 -15.17 14.49
CA LYS A 472 8.64 -15.81 15.43
C LYS A 472 7.45 -16.43 14.69
N TRP A 473 6.75 -15.64 13.88
CA TRP A 473 5.61 -16.11 13.11
C TRP A 473 5.95 -17.22 12.13
N ALA A 474 7.11 -17.13 11.45
CA ALA A 474 7.56 -18.18 10.55
C ALA A 474 7.79 -19.51 11.28
N MET A 475 8.39 -19.47 12.47
CA MET A 475 8.62 -20.67 13.28
C MET A 475 7.28 -21.25 13.79
N GLN A 476 6.37 -20.42 14.30
CA GLN A 476 5.05 -20.86 14.78
C GLN A 476 4.18 -21.45 13.65
N LEU A 477 4.16 -20.83 12.49
CA LEU A 477 3.40 -21.32 11.33
C LEU A 477 4.00 -22.62 10.77
N ALA A 478 5.32 -22.76 10.80
CA ALA A 478 5.99 -23.99 10.39
C ALA A 478 5.71 -25.15 11.36
N ASP A 479 5.62 -24.90 12.68
CA ASP A 479 5.18 -25.88 13.67
C ASP A 479 3.75 -26.36 13.36
N ASN A 480 2.89 -25.49 12.84
CA ASN A 480 1.54 -25.80 12.34
C ASN A 480 1.51 -26.32 10.88
N GLN A 481 2.67 -26.71 10.32
CA GLN A 481 2.83 -27.25 8.96
C GLN A 481 2.36 -26.31 7.83
N CYS A 482 2.23 -25.01 8.08
CA CYS A 482 1.92 -24.03 7.06
C CYS A 482 3.10 -23.77 6.12
N ARG A 483 2.80 -23.47 4.86
CA ARG A 483 3.79 -22.94 3.91
C ARG A 483 3.93 -21.44 4.13
N VAL A 484 5.14 -20.97 4.26
CA VAL A 484 5.46 -19.58 4.59
C VAL A 484 6.37 -19.00 3.51
N GLY A 485 6.15 -17.76 3.13
CA GLY A 485 7.05 -16.99 2.26
C GLY A 485 7.31 -15.61 2.85
N PHE A 486 8.31 -14.92 2.30
CA PHE A 486 8.63 -13.55 2.68
C PHE A 486 8.68 -12.66 1.44
N SER A 487 8.50 -11.37 1.63
CA SER A 487 8.75 -10.37 0.56
C SER A 487 10.19 -10.46 0.02
N ASP A 488 11.15 -10.75 0.91
CA ASP A 488 12.54 -11.08 0.60
C ASP A 488 12.97 -12.35 1.34
N ASN A 489 12.75 -13.51 0.72
CA ASN A 489 13.13 -14.81 1.28
C ASN A 489 14.63 -14.89 1.59
N PHE A 490 15.47 -14.35 0.71
CA PHE A 490 16.92 -14.41 0.88
C PHE A 490 17.38 -13.50 2.03
N GLY A 491 16.87 -12.28 2.10
CA GLY A 491 17.17 -11.36 3.20
C GLY A 491 16.74 -11.92 4.55
N MET A 492 15.56 -12.52 4.63
CA MET A 492 15.06 -13.12 5.86
C MET A 492 15.87 -14.37 6.28
N GLN A 493 16.24 -15.22 5.32
CA GLN A 493 17.11 -16.36 5.60
C GLN A 493 18.48 -15.89 6.14
N ARG A 494 19.05 -14.83 5.57
CA ARG A 494 20.30 -14.22 6.07
C ARG A 494 20.13 -13.66 7.48
N PHE A 495 19.01 -12.98 7.76
CA PHE A 495 18.69 -12.48 9.10
C PHE A 495 18.69 -13.63 10.11
N MET A 496 17.89 -14.67 9.86
CA MET A 496 17.78 -15.85 10.74
C MET A 496 19.14 -16.54 10.93
N SER A 497 19.89 -16.75 9.84
CA SER A 497 21.22 -17.37 9.90
C SER A 497 22.18 -16.55 10.74
N SER A 498 22.22 -15.23 10.55
CA SER A 498 23.06 -14.33 11.34
C SER A 498 22.69 -14.33 12.82
N ALA A 499 21.39 -14.40 13.14
CA ALA A 499 20.89 -14.49 14.52
C ALA A 499 21.38 -15.78 15.21
N VAL A 500 21.20 -16.94 14.55
CA VAL A 500 21.62 -18.24 15.08
C VAL A 500 23.16 -18.30 15.27
N GLN A 501 23.91 -17.80 14.30
CA GLN A 501 25.39 -17.79 14.37
C GLN A 501 25.90 -16.88 15.48
N LEU A 502 25.31 -15.69 15.64
CA LEU A 502 25.71 -14.77 16.69
C LEU A 502 25.33 -15.28 18.09
N PHE A 503 24.16 -15.93 18.23
CA PHE A 503 23.73 -16.57 19.48
C PHE A 503 24.67 -17.70 19.90
N ARG A 504 25.18 -18.49 18.94
CA ARG A 504 26.07 -19.62 19.15
C ARG A 504 27.47 -19.36 18.59
N ALA A 505 28.01 -18.17 18.85
CA ALA A 505 29.36 -17.81 18.41
C ALA A 505 30.43 -18.79 18.89
N ASP A 506 30.19 -19.50 20.01
CA ASP A 506 31.00 -20.58 20.53
C ASP A 506 31.12 -21.79 19.60
N LEU A 507 30.07 -22.07 18.81
CA LEU A 507 30.04 -23.22 17.87
C LEU A 507 30.44 -22.84 16.44
N TYR A 508 30.06 -21.64 16.00
CA TYR A 508 30.26 -21.25 14.60
C TYR A 508 31.44 -20.30 14.37
N GLY A 509 32.13 -19.88 15.46
CA GLY A 509 33.20 -18.88 15.40
C GLY A 509 32.66 -17.47 15.19
N ALA A 510 33.34 -16.48 15.72
CA ALA A 510 33.05 -15.08 15.44
C ALA A 510 33.55 -14.74 14.02
N GLY A 511 32.68 -14.99 13.02
CA GLY A 511 32.97 -14.72 11.61
C GLY A 511 33.53 -15.97 10.90
N SER A 512 32.66 -16.92 10.54
CA SER A 512 33.01 -17.95 9.56
C SER A 512 33.23 -17.26 8.20
N ASP A 513 34.39 -17.50 7.64
CA ASP A 513 34.87 -16.97 6.37
C ASP A 513 33.78 -16.97 5.29
N GLY A 514 33.36 -15.78 4.88
CA GLY A 514 32.66 -15.56 3.61
C GLY A 514 31.12 -15.53 3.60
N GLN A 515 30.42 -15.66 4.73
CA GLN A 515 28.97 -15.41 4.75
C GLN A 515 28.67 -13.96 5.11
N ASP A 516 28.01 -13.25 4.19
CA ASP A 516 27.52 -11.88 4.40
C ASP A 516 26.58 -11.81 5.62
N THR A 517 27.01 -11.22 6.71
CA THR A 517 26.17 -10.93 7.88
C THR A 517 25.03 -10.01 7.48
N HIS A 518 23.81 -10.27 7.97
CA HIS A 518 22.67 -9.40 7.70
C HIS A 518 22.90 -8.00 8.32
N ALA A 519 22.50 -6.95 7.62
CA ALA A 519 22.74 -5.55 8.00
C ALA A 519 22.22 -5.20 9.42
N TYR A 520 21.17 -5.85 9.88
CA TYR A 520 20.65 -5.70 11.25
C TYR A 520 21.69 -5.97 12.34
N PHE A 521 22.62 -6.92 12.09
CA PHE A 521 23.66 -7.31 13.04
C PHE A 521 25.02 -6.65 12.74
N ALA A 522 25.09 -5.69 11.81
CA ALA A 522 26.33 -5.03 11.44
C ALA A 522 27.04 -4.37 12.64
N HIS A 523 26.26 -3.84 13.58
CA HIS A 523 26.76 -3.18 14.80
C HIS A 523 26.79 -4.09 16.03
N ALA A 524 26.27 -5.32 15.94
CA ALA A 524 26.26 -6.25 17.06
C ALA A 524 27.59 -7.00 17.18
N LEU A 525 28.25 -6.85 18.31
CA LEU A 525 29.51 -7.53 18.60
C LEU A 525 29.29 -8.90 19.22
N ASN A 526 28.25 -9.04 20.01
CA ASN A 526 27.86 -10.25 20.69
C ASN A 526 26.35 -10.27 20.94
N TRP A 527 25.84 -11.42 21.33
CA TRP A 527 24.42 -11.61 21.59
C TRP A 527 23.90 -10.72 22.73
N ARG A 528 24.71 -10.45 23.76
CA ARG A 528 24.31 -9.58 24.86
C ARG A 528 23.91 -8.17 24.39
N GLN A 529 24.59 -7.63 23.41
CA GLN A 529 24.21 -6.34 22.84
C GLN A 529 22.86 -6.43 22.14
N VAL A 530 22.60 -7.51 21.40
CA VAL A 530 21.30 -7.74 20.76
C VAL A 530 20.18 -7.86 21.81
N GLN A 531 20.45 -8.52 22.95
CA GLN A 531 19.51 -8.58 24.08
C GLN A 531 19.20 -7.20 24.66
N GLU A 532 20.22 -6.37 24.86
CA GLU A 532 20.05 -5.01 25.39
C GLU A 532 19.19 -4.14 24.45
N ASP A 533 19.43 -4.24 23.14
CA ASP A 533 18.72 -3.45 22.12
C ASP A 533 17.25 -3.90 21.96
N ASN A 534 16.94 -5.19 22.19
CA ASN A 534 15.63 -5.80 21.96
C ASN A 534 14.94 -6.25 23.27
N ARG A 535 15.37 -5.77 24.44
CA ARG A 535 14.90 -6.24 25.77
C ARG A 535 13.38 -6.10 26.00
N PHE A 536 12.68 -5.29 25.21
CA PHE A 536 11.25 -5.06 25.30
C PHE A 536 10.47 -5.59 24.07
N ASP A 537 11.16 -6.26 23.14
CA ASP A 537 10.55 -6.91 21.97
C ASP A 537 10.15 -8.35 22.37
N GLU A 538 8.86 -8.59 22.56
CA GLU A 538 8.34 -9.90 22.96
C GLU A 538 8.62 -10.98 21.91
N SER A 539 8.65 -10.61 20.64
CA SER A 539 8.99 -11.54 19.57
C SER A 539 10.46 -11.93 19.63
N PHE A 540 11.35 -10.99 19.95
CA PHE A 540 12.75 -11.29 20.20
C PHE A 540 12.92 -12.26 21.39
N LEU A 541 12.27 -11.96 22.54
CA LEU A 541 12.36 -12.81 23.73
C LEU A 541 11.85 -14.23 23.45
N TRP A 542 10.78 -14.36 22.68
CA TRP A 542 10.27 -15.67 22.28
C TRP A 542 11.26 -16.41 21.37
N VAL A 543 11.85 -15.74 20.38
CA VAL A 543 12.87 -16.33 19.50
C VAL A 543 14.11 -16.73 20.30
N GLU A 544 14.56 -15.89 21.22
CA GLU A 544 15.70 -16.20 22.09
C GLU A 544 15.47 -17.47 22.92
N ALA A 545 14.28 -17.61 23.52
CA ALA A 545 13.91 -18.84 24.23
C ALA A 545 14.02 -20.07 23.32
N ARG A 546 13.53 -19.99 22.08
CA ARG A 546 13.65 -21.09 21.09
C ARG A 546 15.09 -21.39 20.71
N LEU A 547 15.97 -20.38 20.63
CA LEU A 547 17.41 -20.57 20.43
C LEU A 547 18.08 -21.27 21.63
N GLN A 548 17.66 -20.93 22.85
CA GLN A 548 18.10 -21.57 24.09
C GLN A 548 17.63 -23.04 24.15
N ASP A 549 16.41 -23.32 23.70
CA ASP A 549 15.83 -24.67 23.60
C ASP A 549 16.46 -25.53 22.49
N GLY A 550 17.44 -25.00 21.76
CA GLY A 550 18.26 -25.77 20.82
C GLY A 550 17.93 -25.58 19.35
N PHE A 551 17.18 -24.56 18.96
CA PHE A 551 17.03 -24.20 17.55
C PHE A 551 18.39 -23.78 16.96
N ARG A 552 18.82 -24.44 15.88
CA ARG A 552 20.15 -24.31 15.27
C ARG A 552 20.06 -24.15 13.75
N ILE A 553 21.22 -24.10 13.09
CA ILE A 553 21.30 -24.00 11.62
C ILE A 553 20.63 -25.17 10.91
N ALA A 554 20.60 -26.37 11.49
CA ALA A 554 19.94 -27.52 10.90
C ALA A 554 18.40 -27.32 10.83
N GLU A 555 17.81 -26.86 11.95
CA GLU A 555 16.39 -26.53 12.04
C GLU A 555 16.04 -25.33 11.14
N LEU A 556 16.94 -24.33 11.06
CA LEU A 556 16.77 -23.21 10.14
C LEU A 556 16.78 -23.65 8.68
N ASN A 557 17.68 -24.57 8.30
CA ASN A 557 17.72 -25.10 6.94
C ASN A 557 16.43 -25.87 6.60
N ALA A 558 15.93 -26.68 7.56
CA ALA A 558 14.65 -27.38 7.41
C ALA A 558 13.47 -26.40 7.29
N LEU A 559 13.46 -25.30 8.05
CA LEU A 559 12.49 -24.23 7.96
C LEU A 559 12.56 -23.53 6.60
N SER A 560 13.78 -23.14 6.18
CA SER A 560 14.01 -22.40 4.93
C SER A 560 13.65 -23.23 3.69
N ALA A 561 13.80 -24.56 3.74
CA ALA A 561 13.37 -25.44 2.66
C ALA A 561 11.85 -25.43 2.41
N ARG A 562 11.06 -24.92 3.36
CA ARG A 562 9.61 -24.76 3.26
C ARG A 562 9.19 -23.37 2.76
N PHE A 563 10.14 -22.45 2.57
CA PHE A 563 9.80 -21.12 2.08
C PHE A 563 9.29 -21.20 0.64
N SER A 564 8.11 -20.64 0.44
CA SER A 564 7.42 -20.65 -0.84
C SER A 564 6.66 -19.33 -1.03
N ASN A 565 6.70 -18.81 -2.24
CA ASN A 565 5.91 -17.64 -2.64
C ASN A 565 4.75 -18.04 -3.57
N GLU A 566 4.28 -19.27 -3.46
CA GLU A 566 3.07 -19.72 -4.16
C GLU A 566 1.83 -18.97 -3.63
N PRO A 567 0.76 -18.83 -4.44
CA PRO A 567 -0.44 -18.08 -4.05
C PRO A 567 -1.12 -18.57 -2.78
N ASP A 568 -0.97 -19.85 -2.44
CA ASP A 568 -1.56 -20.47 -1.24
C ASP A 568 -0.68 -20.37 0.00
N SER A 569 0.54 -19.82 -0.14
CA SER A 569 1.45 -19.63 1.00
C SER A 569 1.05 -18.41 1.82
N LEU A 570 1.35 -18.46 3.12
CA LEU A 570 1.25 -17.31 4.01
C LEU A 570 2.45 -16.40 3.75
N LEU A 571 2.19 -15.16 3.33
CA LEU A 571 3.25 -14.20 3.04
C LEU A 571 3.50 -13.33 4.27
N LEU A 572 4.70 -13.38 4.82
CA LEU A 572 5.14 -12.53 5.92
C LEU A 572 5.93 -11.33 5.38
N MET A 573 5.62 -10.15 5.86
CA MET A 573 6.40 -8.95 5.54
C MET A 573 6.29 -7.89 6.63
N PRO A 574 7.30 -7.05 6.81
CA PRO A 574 7.18 -5.86 7.64
C PRO A 574 6.06 -4.95 7.13
N ALA A 575 5.25 -4.39 8.04
CA ALA A 575 4.11 -3.54 7.68
C ALA A 575 4.51 -2.37 6.77
N GLN A 576 5.70 -1.82 6.95
CA GLN A 576 6.24 -0.72 6.14
C GLN A 576 6.44 -1.11 4.67
N GLU A 577 6.77 -2.37 4.39
CA GLU A 577 6.98 -2.86 3.03
C GLU A 577 5.67 -3.08 2.26
N ALA A 578 4.56 -3.23 2.97
CA ALA A 578 3.23 -3.35 2.38
C ALA A 578 2.70 -2.04 1.77
N GLY A 579 3.44 -0.93 1.88
CA GLY A 579 3.10 0.37 1.30
C GLY A 579 2.80 0.27 -0.20
N GLY A 580 1.61 0.73 -0.61
CA GLY A 580 1.18 0.71 -2.01
C GLY A 580 0.70 -0.64 -2.54
N GLN A 581 0.73 -1.72 -1.73
CA GLN A 581 0.22 -3.05 -2.08
C GLN A 581 -1.20 -3.27 -1.53
N GLU A 582 -1.89 -4.31 -1.99
CA GLU A 582 -3.25 -4.67 -1.58
C GLU A 582 -3.40 -6.19 -1.56
N PHE A 583 -4.09 -6.72 -0.54
CA PHE A 583 -4.25 -8.15 -0.33
C PHE A 583 -5.70 -8.47 0.04
N ASP A 584 -6.17 -9.67 -0.28
CA ASP A 584 -7.54 -10.07 0.06
C ASP A 584 -7.68 -10.29 1.57
N HIS A 585 -6.71 -10.96 2.19
CA HIS A 585 -6.68 -11.26 3.61
C HIS A 585 -5.41 -10.70 4.24
N VAL A 586 -5.55 -9.92 5.31
CA VAL A 586 -4.44 -9.30 6.02
C VAL A 586 -4.56 -9.58 7.51
N LEU A 587 -3.46 -9.99 8.14
CA LEU A 587 -3.36 -10.14 9.57
C LEU A 587 -2.31 -9.16 10.11
N LEU A 588 -2.65 -8.42 11.14
CA LEU A 588 -1.71 -7.62 11.94
C LEU A 588 -1.21 -8.47 13.10
N THR A 589 0.11 -8.55 13.28
CA THR A 589 0.68 -9.27 14.41
C THR A 589 0.45 -8.55 15.74
N GLN A 590 0.49 -9.30 16.85
CA GLN A 590 0.36 -8.75 18.19
C GLN A 590 1.45 -7.72 18.47
N GLU A 591 2.69 -7.97 18.04
CA GLU A 591 3.83 -7.07 18.23
C GLU A 591 3.63 -5.72 17.52
N LEU A 592 2.90 -5.72 16.39
CA LEU A 592 2.58 -4.47 15.69
C LEU A 592 1.70 -3.54 16.54
N MET A 593 0.85 -4.12 17.38
CA MET A 593 -0.03 -3.43 18.33
C MET A 593 0.37 -3.72 19.80
N ALA A 594 1.67 -3.89 20.05
CA ALA A 594 2.16 -4.14 21.41
C ALA A 594 1.80 -3.01 22.38
N LEU A 595 1.53 -3.39 23.63
CA LEU A 595 1.21 -2.45 24.72
C LEU A 595 2.47 -1.96 25.46
N ASN A 596 3.65 -2.31 24.98
CA ASN A 596 4.91 -1.87 25.56
C ASN A 596 5.11 -0.35 25.41
N PRO A 597 5.72 0.33 26.40
CA PRO A 597 5.96 1.75 26.31
C PRO A 597 6.95 2.07 25.19
N PHE A 598 6.67 3.10 24.42
CA PHE A 598 7.58 3.61 23.39
C PHE A 598 8.69 4.45 24.02
N LYS A 599 9.85 4.43 23.41
CA LYS A 599 11.02 5.20 23.83
C LYS A 599 10.73 6.71 23.85
N ASP A 600 10.04 7.18 22.82
CA ASP A 600 9.69 8.59 22.62
C ASP A 600 8.47 8.72 21.69
N ALA A 601 8.00 9.94 21.51
CA ALA A 601 6.87 10.24 20.62
C ALA A 601 7.14 9.89 19.16
N TYR A 602 8.40 9.97 18.70
CA TYR A 602 8.77 9.62 17.33
C TYR A 602 8.62 8.11 17.06
N ALA A 603 9.06 7.28 18.01
CA ALA A 603 8.89 5.83 17.91
C ALA A 603 7.40 5.44 17.90
N PHE A 604 6.57 6.14 18.70
CA PHE A 604 5.12 5.96 18.68
C PHE A 604 4.51 6.38 17.34
N ASP A 605 4.86 7.56 16.84
CA ASP A 605 4.36 8.05 15.54
C ASP A 605 4.72 7.10 14.40
N ASN A 606 5.93 6.53 14.39
CA ASN A 606 6.33 5.51 13.40
C ASN A 606 5.47 4.24 13.51
N ARG A 607 5.15 3.81 14.74
CA ARG A 607 4.25 2.67 14.96
C ARG A 607 2.83 2.97 14.50
N VAL A 608 2.30 4.16 14.78
CA VAL A 608 1.00 4.62 14.26
C VAL A 608 0.96 4.53 12.73
N CYS A 609 2.03 4.94 12.05
CA CYS A 609 2.11 4.83 10.59
C CYS A 609 2.16 3.37 10.13
N ALA A 610 2.90 2.50 10.82
CA ALA A 610 2.97 1.07 10.48
C ALA A 610 1.60 0.39 10.64
N VAL A 611 0.87 0.68 11.73
CA VAL A 611 -0.50 0.19 11.94
C VAL A 611 -1.45 0.74 10.89
N TYR A 612 -1.39 2.04 10.57
CA TYR A 612 -2.17 2.64 9.49
C TYR A 612 -1.93 1.95 8.13
N ILE A 613 -0.64 1.70 7.78
CA ILE A 613 -0.32 0.97 6.56
C ILE A 613 -1.02 -0.39 6.59
N ALA A 614 -0.87 -1.14 7.67
CA ALA A 614 -1.42 -2.48 7.78
C ALA A 614 -2.95 -2.51 7.66
N LEU A 615 -3.67 -1.66 8.40
CA LEU A 615 -5.13 -1.56 8.37
C LEU A 615 -5.68 -1.23 6.98
N SER A 616 -4.94 -0.44 6.21
CA SER A 616 -5.35 0.02 4.89
C SER A 616 -5.01 -0.95 3.74
N ARG A 617 -4.52 -2.17 4.01
CA ARG A 617 -4.09 -3.12 2.96
C ARG A 617 -5.16 -4.15 2.59
N ALA A 618 -6.10 -4.44 3.49
CA ALA A 618 -7.11 -5.48 3.27
C ALA A 618 -8.17 -5.05 2.25
N ARG A 619 -8.50 -5.95 1.33
CA ARG A 619 -9.64 -5.81 0.39
C ARG A 619 -10.89 -6.52 0.88
N ARG A 620 -10.75 -7.65 1.58
CA ARG A 620 -11.86 -8.50 2.01
C ARG A 620 -11.90 -8.72 3.50
N HIS A 621 -10.78 -9.17 4.11
CA HIS A 621 -10.72 -9.52 5.53
C HIS A 621 -9.49 -8.96 6.21
N LEU A 622 -9.68 -8.45 7.42
CA LEU A 622 -8.66 -7.89 8.29
C LEU A 622 -8.74 -8.59 9.65
N TYR A 623 -7.65 -9.25 10.04
CA TYR A 623 -7.50 -9.93 11.32
C TYR A 623 -6.68 -9.06 12.27
N LEU A 624 -7.24 -8.74 13.43
CA LEU A 624 -6.65 -7.85 14.43
C LEU A 624 -6.37 -8.59 15.73
N PRO A 625 -5.25 -8.30 16.42
CA PRO A 625 -5.00 -8.87 17.74
C PRO A 625 -5.82 -8.21 18.84
N TYR A 626 -6.05 -6.89 18.72
CA TYR A 626 -6.71 -6.04 19.71
C TYR A 626 -7.57 -4.98 19.04
N ASP A 627 -8.44 -4.34 19.85
CA ASP A 627 -9.18 -3.17 19.41
C ASP A 627 -8.24 -1.96 19.24
N VAL A 628 -8.37 -1.25 18.12
CA VAL A 628 -7.49 -0.12 17.79
C VAL A 628 -7.77 1.08 18.70
N ASP A 629 -9.03 1.32 19.08
CA ASP A 629 -9.40 2.43 19.98
C ASP A 629 -8.83 2.20 21.38
N GLU A 630 -8.87 0.97 21.89
CA GLU A 630 -8.28 0.59 23.16
C GLU A 630 -6.75 0.75 23.14
N TRP A 631 -6.10 0.31 22.07
CA TRP A 631 -4.67 0.48 21.87
C TRP A 631 -4.26 1.97 21.85
N VAL A 632 -5.00 2.79 21.11
CA VAL A 632 -4.77 4.24 21.04
C VAL A 632 -5.01 4.91 22.40
N ALA A 633 -6.09 4.53 23.11
CA ALA A 633 -6.40 5.08 24.43
C ALA A 633 -5.32 4.73 25.46
N TYR A 634 -4.82 3.49 25.42
CA TYR A 634 -3.73 3.05 26.29
C TYR A 634 -2.49 3.93 26.11
N HIS A 635 -2.04 4.15 24.88
CA HIS A 635 -0.84 4.94 24.61
C HIS A 635 -1.02 6.46 24.80
N LYS A 636 -2.23 7.00 24.63
CA LYS A 636 -2.54 8.41 24.98
C LYS A 636 -2.34 8.70 26.46
N GLY A 637 -2.62 7.73 27.34
CA GLY A 637 -2.41 7.85 28.78
C GLY A 637 -0.95 7.78 29.21
N GLN A 638 -0.05 7.35 28.32
CA GLN A 638 1.38 7.24 28.61
C GLN A 638 2.08 8.60 28.45
N LYS A 639 2.73 9.07 29.50
CA LYS A 639 3.67 10.19 29.37
C LYS A 639 4.94 9.63 28.75
N PHE A 640 5.21 9.95 27.47
CA PHE A 640 6.51 9.68 26.88
C PHE A 640 7.56 10.40 27.70
N ARG A 641 8.63 9.70 28.10
CA ARG A 641 9.78 10.36 28.72
C ARG A 641 10.33 11.32 27.67
N GLU A 642 10.20 12.63 27.95
CA GLU A 642 10.86 13.64 27.13
C GLU A 642 12.33 13.23 27.03
N SER A 643 12.78 12.91 25.81
CA SER A 643 14.19 12.73 25.56
C SER A 643 14.87 14.06 25.85
N HIS A 644 15.58 14.15 26.97
CA HIS A 644 16.40 15.30 27.27
C HIS A 644 17.42 15.48 26.14
N GLY A 645 17.24 16.52 25.40
CA GLY A 645 18.23 17.34 24.74
C GLY A 645 19.15 16.66 23.71
N TYR A 646 18.95 17.05 22.49
CA TYR A 646 20.07 17.32 21.58
C TYR A 646 19.87 18.68 20.94
#